data_b511895a0bf2da4247c16cd14f298e6a
#
_entry.id   b511895a0bf2da4247c16cd14f298e6a
#
_cell.length_a   1.000
_cell.length_b   1.000
_cell.length_c   1.000
_cell.angle_alpha   90.00
_cell.angle_beta   90.00
_cell.angle_gamma   90.00
#
_symmetry.space_group_name_H-M   'P 1'
#
loop_
_entity.id
_entity.type
_entity.pdbx_description
1 polymer ?
#
loop_
_entity_poly.entity_id
_entity_poly.type
_entity_poly.pdbx_seq_one_letter_code
_entity_poly.pdbx_strand_id
1 'polypeptide(L)'
;MIRYIFSIIAAFFITLSSWAQGGLPSRYNVSYLNMAAGMPNNFADDIFQDSYGFVWISTHGGGLVRYDGFNFMNFGLGAVGISLRSNSCRNVCEDPFKRLWIAFEEGPQVLDLKTMQPVVPLCENSQVEAQLNKVFKNLCTRIYCDAKGNIWMLSFNQLTRFGFNEKGEVNSVLSTSYPYNAPDLGICDVYRRGTVVLCNNGVVSEFSVKNNQLVAKNISSLFPPLEGRYGGALIYYHGKIWMGTNRGLFNSAKQEFHCSATDHSLQHEVVTSLAVSPDDKLLVGTLCGVDIFYDKTGEIEHWNTATAVNPLSSNFINSLFSKNGQIWVGSETGGVIKLAPRQLNLEFYRHDPANPGSISPNAVNAMYAAADGTLWVGTVEGGLNALTPGSMNFVHYTVANSGLPHNTVSVLAADNRNQLWIGTWGRGIAVMNLSQPGKIIPLMVDAKHQHFLNFAGALAYDPINDGMWLGTNDGLFFYDMKRRQLIEPFRGCLNVRGCIGSLITRKGKLLMGCVQGMVEVDLKSRAHGKGDFAVTYHQYKLDNPKSGVFDKILSFCQAKDGKIWMGSNGYGLYCYTSDKNGKTQVKSYTTNNGLANNTVKGIVEDNQGMLWIATDNGLSIFNPKTEAFCSFSREDGLISSQFYFNGAIRNAKGEIFLGTDAGMMAVKGINRSVHQTGKLCFTELLVDNQPVFAGSDYLEEDISIARKLRIHESDKSFTLFFSALNYGCETQGVYLYRMKGYENEWVQLKAGQHSVRYSTLPAGDYKFEVKYIPSINSDKEQVISVEVQITPYFWKSWWFVALIIIGIIALLQYAYVRRLNKMREEEVEALYRPIEAAMKESDEPEKLQSRIQMILQNQKRYQDSQKKSIEADRKMVEETMRPFMEEVMDVMEKNYDNSEFGVQELADALGVSRSVLSKNLSKETGLPTAQFIRNYRLDISRKMMADKTSNRNITEIAYRVGFNDPKYFTRCFTKQFGISPTAYKDQLDSQGSDMA
;
A
#
# COMPACT_ATOMS: atom_id res chain seq x y z
N MET A 1 -36.48 3.95 -54.51
CA MET A 1 -36.71 2.82 -53.57
C MET A 1 -35.41 2.19 -53.08
N ILE A 2 -34.46 1.80 -53.91
CA ILE A 2 -33.20 1.19 -53.49
C ILE A 2 -32.35 2.11 -52.60
N ARG A 3 -32.26 3.43 -52.86
CA ARG A 3 -31.55 4.39 -52.02
C ARG A 3 -32.19 4.57 -50.61
N TYR A 4 -33.52 4.49 -50.53
CA TYR A 4 -34.21 4.55 -49.21
C TYR A 4 -34.00 3.28 -48.38
N ILE A 5 -33.93 2.09 -49.03
CA ILE A 5 -33.64 0.83 -48.34
C ILE A 5 -32.19 0.83 -47.81
N PHE A 6 -31.21 1.34 -48.58
CA PHE A 6 -29.85 1.48 -48.13
C PHE A 6 -29.70 2.49 -46.98
N SER A 7 -30.46 3.60 -47.00
CA SER A 7 -30.47 4.56 -45.90
C SER A 7 -31.10 3.99 -44.60
N ILE A 8 -32.16 3.20 -44.73
CA ILE A 8 -32.81 2.52 -43.62
C ILE A 8 -31.90 1.40 -43.06
N ILE A 9 -31.25 0.63 -43.94
CA ILE A 9 -30.29 -0.40 -43.52
C ILE A 9 -29.05 0.24 -42.87
N ALA A 10 -28.53 1.35 -43.42
CA ALA A 10 -27.42 2.09 -42.81
C ALA A 10 -27.81 2.72 -41.44
N ALA A 11 -29.02 3.26 -41.33
CA ALA A 11 -29.55 3.76 -40.06
C ALA A 11 -29.74 2.62 -39.04
N PHE A 12 -30.25 1.46 -39.50
CA PHE A 12 -30.38 0.27 -38.63
C PHE A 12 -29.05 -0.30 -38.19
N PHE A 13 -28.01 -0.27 -39.06
CA PHE A 13 -26.64 -0.66 -38.68
C PHE A 13 -25.98 0.37 -37.76
N ILE A 14 -26.28 1.66 -37.88
CA ILE A 14 -25.78 2.71 -36.97
C ILE A 14 -26.45 2.59 -35.59
N THR A 15 -27.72 2.24 -35.52
CA THR A 15 -28.42 1.99 -34.25
C THR A 15 -27.96 0.69 -33.58
N LEU A 16 -27.67 -0.38 -34.35
CA LEU A 16 -27.15 -1.62 -33.81
C LEU A 16 -25.71 -1.47 -33.29
N SER A 17 -24.90 -0.56 -33.86
CA SER A 17 -23.55 -0.29 -33.36
C SER A 17 -23.55 0.59 -32.09
N SER A 18 -24.58 1.37 -31.82
CA SER A 18 -24.72 2.13 -30.57
C SER A 18 -25.17 1.26 -29.37
N TRP A 19 -25.87 0.16 -29.66
CA TRP A 19 -26.29 -0.79 -28.60
C TRP A 19 -25.17 -1.73 -28.15
N ALA A 20 -24.05 -1.81 -28.86
CA ALA A 20 -22.88 -2.60 -28.50
C ALA A 20 -21.90 -1.86 -27.54
N GLN A 21 -22.06 -0.57 -27.34
CA GLN A 21 -21.35 0.19 -26.28
C GLN A 21 -22.30 0.30 -25.08
N GLY A 22 -22.10 -0.52 -24.08
CA GLY A 22 -22.85 -0.44 -22.82
C GLY A 22 -22.89 0.99 -22.29
N GLY A 23 -23.98 1.37 -21.62
CA GLY A 23 -24.22 2.70 -21.07
C GLY A 23 -23.14 3.22 -20.16
N LEU A 24 -23.24 4.49 -19.71
CA LEU A 24 -22.23 5.17 -18.90
C LEU A 24 -21.76 4.33 -17.69
N PRO A 25 -22.64 3.69 -16.89
CA PRO A 25 -22.20 2.88 -15.74
C PRO A 25 -21.31 1.69 -16.13
N SER A 26 -21.44 1.16 -17.34
CA SER A 26 -20.64 0.02 -17.79
C SER A 26 -19.18 0.38 -18.10
N ARG A 27 -18.86 1.67 -18.23
CA ARG A 27 -17.51 2.19 -18.53
C ARG A 27 -16.70 2.49 -17.27
N TYR A 28 -17.31 2.38 -16.08
CA TYR A 28 -16.71 2.68 -14.80
C TYR A 28 -16.60 1.43 -13.93
N ASN A 29 -15.62 1.44 -13.05
CA ASN A 29 -15.58 0.55 -11.88
C ASN A 29 -16.47 1.17 -10.80
N VAL A 30 -17.33 0.38 -10.19
CA VAL A 30 -18.29 0.84 -9.20
C VAL A 30 -17.93 0.26 -7.84
N SER A 31 -17.84 1.13 -6.84
CA SER A 31 -17.65 0.75 -5.43
C SER A 31 -18.80 1.31 -4.60
N TYR A 32 -19.30 0.50 -3.66
CA TYR A 32 -20.39 0.85 -2.77
C TYR A 32 -19.85 1.16 -1.38
N LEU A 33 -19.90 2.41 -0.97
CA LEU A 33 -19.51 2.90 0.34
C LEU A 33 -20.75 3.03 1.21
N ASN A 34 -20.94 2.12 2.13
CA ASN A 34 -22.13 2.00 2.98
C ASN A 34 -21.73 1.57 4.40
N MET A 35 -22.70 1.30 5.26
CA MET A 35 -22.42 0.82 6.63
C MET A 35 -21.62 -0.47 6.67
N ALA A 36 -21.79 -1.38 5.70
CA ALA A 36 -20.99 -2.60 5.62
C ALA A 36 -19.53 -2.31 5.24
N ALA A 37 -19.27 -1.20 4.54
CA ALA A 37 -17.92 -0.70 4.23
C ALA A 37 -17.31 0.19 5.34
N GLY A 38 -18.05 0.47 6.42
CA GLY A 38 -17.57 1.25 7.57
C GLY A 38 -18.13 2.68 7.67
N MET A 39 -19.06 3.10 6.82
CA MET A 39 -19.76 4.37 6.99
C MET A 39 -20.66 4.34 8.25
N PRO A 40 -20.83 5.46 8.98
CA PRO A 40 -21.69 5.51 10.17
C PRO A 40 -23.18 5.45 9.83
N ASN A 41 -23.57 5.86 8.62
CA ASN A 41 -24.95 5.88 8.14
C ASN A 41 -25.00 5.79 6.62
N ASN A 42 -26.03 5.18 6.08
CA ASN A 42 -26.28 5.08 4.63
C ASN A 42 -26.97 6.31 4.02
N PHE A 43 -27.48 7.22 4.83
CA PHE A 43 -28.13 8.44 4.31
C PHE A 43 -27.07 9.50 4.02
N ALA A 44 -26.66 9.64 2.76
CA ALA A 44 -25.68 10.63 2.30
C ALA A 44 -26.43 11.85 1.71
N ASP A 45 -26.35 13.01 2.40
CA ASP A 45 -26.99 14.25 1.97
C ASP A 45 -26.16 15.00 0.91
N ASP A 46 -24.83 15.05 1.11
CA ASP A 46 -23.94 15.78 0.19
C ASP A 46 -22.53 15.14 0.17
N ILE A 47 -21.80 15.38 -0.91
CA ILE A 47 -20.44 14.87 -1.13
C ILE A 47 -19.59 16.04 -1.64
N PHE A 48 -18.45 16.24 -0.99
CA PHE A 48 -17.52 17.31 -1.32
C PHE A 48 -16.07 16.84 -1.22
N GLN A 49 -15.19 17.29 -2.10
CA GLN A 49 -13.74 17.03 -2.00
C GLN A 49 -13.01 18.33 -1.69
N ASP A 50 -12.30 18.36 -0.54
CA ASP A 50 -11.52 19.51 -0.09
C ASP A 50 -10.26 19.73 -0.95
N SER A 51 -9.53 20.78 -0.63
CA SER A 51 -8.31 21.18 -1.32
C SER A 51 -7.08 20.33 -0.96
N TYR A 52 -7.12 19.59 0.16
CA TYR A 52 -6.11 18.60 0.51
C TYR A 52 -6.32 17.30 -0.24
N GLY A 53 -7.55 17.07 -0.76
CA GLY A 53 -7.93 15.91 -1.55
C GLY A 53 -8.83 14.91 -0.83
N PHE A 54 -9.15 15.11 0.46
CA PHE A 54 -10.09 14.26 1.19
C PHE A 54 -11.51 14.42 0.69
N VAL A 55 -12.27 13.34 0.66
CA VAL A 55 -13.71 13.37 0.36
C VAL A 55 -14.49 13.45 1.65
N TRP A 56 -15.35 14.44 1.72
CA TRP A 56 -16.27 14.68 2.81
C TRP A 56 -17.67 14.24 2.43
N ILE A 57 -18.31 13.47 3.29
CA ILE A 57 -19.68 12.96 3.09
C ILE A 57 -20.53 13.47 4.25
N SER A 58 -21.49 14.31 3.92
CA SER A 58 -22.51 14.76 4.88
C SER A 58 -23.55 13.67 5.05
N THR A 59 -23.88 13.30 6.28
CA THR A 59 -24.86 12.25 6.55
C THR A 59 -26.00 12.75 7.43
N HIS A 60 -27.19 12.19 7.25
CA HIS A 60 -28.32 12.46 8.09
C HIS A 60 -28.34 11.47 9.27
N GLY A 61 -27.93 11.95 10.45
CA GLY A 61 -27.86 11.15 11.69
C GLY A 61 -26.53 10.46 11.97
N GLY A 62 -25.58 10.41 11.03
CA GLY A 62 -24.23 9.85 11.23
C GLY A 62 -23.13 10.93 11.35
N GLY A 63 -23.49 12.21 11.28
CA GLY A 63 -22.53 13.32 11.30
C GLY A 63 -21.84 13.57 9.96
N LEU A 64 -20.62 14.06 10.03
CA LEU A 64 -19.76 14.33 8.89
C LEU A 64 -18.66 13.27 8.80
N VAL A 65 -18.39 12.75 7.63
CA VAL A 65 -17.41 11.69 7.38
C VAL A 65 -16.29 12.20 6.48
N ARG A 66 -15.04 12.01 6.87
CA ARG A 66 -13.86 12.22 6.02
C ARG A 66 -13.38 10.86 5.50
N TYR A 67 -13.32 10.70 4.19
CA TYR A 67 -12.87 9.48 3.52
C TYR A 67 -11.52 9.72 2.82
N ASP A 68 -10.55 8.84 3.04
CA ASP A 68 -9.19 8.94 2.50
C ASP A 68 -8.88 7.93 1.37
N GLY A 69 -9.91 7.20 0.92
CA GLY A 69 -9.77 6.11 -0.06
C GLY A 69 -9.77 4.72 0.59
N PHE A 70 -9.45 4.61 1.88
CA PHE A 70 -9.41 3.37 2.64
C PHE A 70 -10.30 3.42 3.89
N ASN A 71 -10.16 4.47 4.69
CA ASN A 71 -10.81 4.62 5.99
C ASN A 71 -11.83 5.73 6.01
N PHE A 72 -12.81 5.59 6.91
CA PHE A 72 -13.78 6.62 7.24
C PHE A 72 -13.47 7.18 8.63
N MET A 73 -13.16 8.47 8.71
CA MET A 73 -13.05 9.20 9.97
C MET A 73 -14.36 9.95 10.22
N ASN A 74 -15.02 9.61 11.33
CA ASN A 74 -16.37 10.10 11.63
C ASN A 74 -16.33 11.24 12.65
N PHE A 75 -17.01 12.32 12.32
CA PHE A 75 -17.20 13.49 13.18
C PHE A 75 -18.66 13.63 13.50
N GLY A 76 -19.00 13.73 14.79
CA GLY A 76 -20.40 13.81 15.23
C GLY A 76 -20.57 14.51 16.57
N LEU A 77 -21.79 14.56 17.04
CA LEU A 77 -22.12 15.10 18.36
C LEU A 77 -21.48 14.25 19.45
N GLY A 78 -20.63 14.85 20.28
CA GLY A 78 -19.95 14.16 21.37
C GLY A 78 -18.81 13.21 20.93
N ALA A 79 -18.36 13.30 19.68
CA ALA A 79 -17.21 12.53 19.22
C ALA A 79 -15.92 12.97 19.96
N VAL A 80 -15.03 12.01 20.19
CA VAL A 80 -13.75 12.30 20.86
C VAL A 80 -12.89 13.18 19.94
N GLY A 81 -12.36 14.26 20.49
CA GLY A 81 -11.46 15.19 19.81
C GLY A 81 -12.15 16.32 19.03
N ILE A 82 -13.22 16.06 18.28
CA ILE A 82 -13.93 17.04 17.46
C ILE A 82 -15.43 16.83 17.59
N SER A 83 -16.08 17.69 18.33
CA SER A 83 -17.54 17.64 18.50
C SER A 83 -18.24 18.58 17.52
N LEU A 84 -19.14 18.02 16.71
CA LEU A 84 -20.05 18.79 15.89
C LEU A 84 -21.31 19.19 16.66
N ARG A 85 -22.02 20.21 16.14
CA ARG A 85 -23.30 20.68 16.73
C ARG A 85 -24.40 19.64 16.66
N SER A 86 -24.41 18.85 15.57
CA SER A 86 -25.46 17.88 15.26
C SER A 86 -24.88 16.71 14.48
N ASN A 87 -25.56 15.58 14.54
CA ASN A 87 -25.29 14.43 13.66
C ASN A 87 -26.03 14.52 12.32
N SER A 88 -26.88 15.53 12.11
CA SER A 88 -27.59 15.75 10.86
C SER A 88 -26.89 16.86 10.07
N CYS A 89 -25.95 16.49 9.23
CA CYS A 89 -25.17 17.39 8.38
C CYS A 89 -25.83 17.48 7.00
N ARG A 90 -26.22 18.71 6.57
CA ARG A 90 -26.92 18.93 5.29
C ARG A 90 -25.96 19.02 4.11
N ASN A 91 -25.00 19.94 4.16
CA ASN A 91 -23.95 20.03 3.16
C ASN A 91 -22.73 20.78 3.67
N VAL A 92 -21.62 20.71 2.89
CA VAL A 92 -20.35 21.34 3.23
C VAL A 92 -19.74 22.05 2.04
N CYS A 93 -18.96 23.11 2.31
CA CYS A 93 -18.07 23.71 1.32
C CYS A 93 -16.80 24.25 2.00
N GLU A 94 -15.71 24.37 1.23
CA GLU A 94 -14.44 24.94 1.70
C GLU A 94 -14.30 26.40 1.23
N ASP A 95 -13.80 27.26 2.11
CA ASP A 95 -13.40 28.63 1.75
C ASP A 95 -11.92 28.70 1.33
N PRO A 96 -11.44 29.79 0.72
CA PRO A 96 -10.05 29.94 0.28
C PRO A 96 -9.00 29.86 1.41
N PHE A 97 -9.44 29.99 2.67
CA PHE A 97 -8.56 30.02 3.85
C PHE A 97 -8.44 28.66 4.55
N LYS A 98 -8.88 27.58 3.88
CA LYS A 98 -8.83 26.21 4.40
C LYS A 98 -9.75 25.99 5.58
N ARG A 99 -10.92 26.58 5.55
CA ARG A 99 -11.96 26.33 6.53
C ARG A 99 -13.13 25.65 5.85
N LEU A 100 -13.60 24.55 6.48
CA LEU A 100 -14.78 23.81 6.04
C LEU A 100 -16.01 24.39 6.72
N TRP A 101 -16.94 24.93 5.94
CA TRP A 101 -18.21 25.44 6.40
C TRP A 101 -19.26 24.34 6.30
N ILE A 102 -19.94 24.05 7.40
CA ILE A 102 -20.87 22.94 7.55
C ILE A 102 -22.26 23.48 7.84
N ALA A 103 -23.26 23.04 7.08
CA ALA A 103 -24.66 23.40 7.29
C ALA A 103 -25.35 22.42 8.22
N PHE A 104 -25.86 22.92 9.35
CA PHE A 104 -26.75 22.22 10.26
C PHE A 104 -28.07 22.97 10.42
N GLU A 105 -29.13 22.27 10.77
CA GLU A 105 -30.42 22.91 11.03
C GLU A 105 -30.32 23.92 12.20
N GLU A 106 -29.46 23.65 13.17
CA GLU A 106 -29.20 24.53 14.31
C GLU A 106 -28.26 25.70 13.99
N GLY A 107 -27.86 25.89 12.74
CA GLY A 107 -26.98 26.95 12.26
C GLY A 107 -25.64 26.40 11.75
N PRO A 108 -24.86 27.25 11.06
CA PRO A 108 -23.61 26.83 10.49
C PRO A 108 -22.54 26.58 11.56
N GLN A 109 -21.60 25.69 11.26
CA GLN A 109 -20.35 25.50 12.00
C GLN A 109 -19.18 25.59 11.04
N VAL A 110 -18.06 26.13 11.50
CA VAL A 110 -16.84 26.24 10.70
C VAL A 110 -15.74 25.40 11.36
N LEU A 111 -15.08 24.58 10.58
CA LEU A 111 -13.97 23.73 10.98
C LEU A 111 -12.70 24.21 10.28
N ASP A 112 -11.64 24.49 11.02
CA ASP A 112 -10.32 24.78 10.45
C ASP A 112 -9.67 23.46 10.03
N LEU A 113 -9.38 23.28 8.74
CA LEU A 113 -8.79 22.07 8.20
C LEU A 113 -7.31 21.88 8.59
N LYS A 114 -6.64 22.91 9.13
CA LYS A 114 -5.25 22.77 9.62
C LYS A 114 -5.20 22.18 11.02
N THR A 115 -6.11 22.60 11.86
CA THR A 115 -6.16 22.16 13.26
C THR A 115 -7.25 21.14 13.51
N MET A 116 -8.15 20.94 12.54
CA MET A 116 -9.35 20.12 12.66
C MET A 116 -10.21 20.52 13.88
N GLN A 117 -10.17 21.79 14.27
CA GLN A 117 -10.94 22.30 15.41
C GLN A 117 -12.07 23.21 14.94
N PRO A 118 -13.23 23.19 15.61
CA PRO A 118 -14.27 24.16 15.40
C PRO A 118 -13.77 25.60 15.70
N VAL A 119 -13.99 26.50 14.76
CA VAL A 119 -13.55 27.91 14.88
C VAL A 119 -14.69 28.84 14.56
N VAL A 120 -14.66 30.01 15.17
CA VAL A 120 -15.47 31.14 14.73
C VAL A 120 -14.57 32.04 13.90
N PRO A 121 -14.90 32.31 12.62
CA PRO A 121 -14.08 33.18 11.79
C PRO A 121 -13.85 34.55 12.44
N LEU A 122 -12.60 35.02 12.43
CA LEU A 122 -12.27 36.35 12.91
C LEU A 122 -12.97 37.39 12.06
N CYS A 123 -13.36 38.49 12.66
CA CYS A 123 -14.07 39.60 11.99
C CYS A 123 -13.20 40.85 12.00
N GLU A 124 -13.29 41.65 10.94
CA GLU A 124 -12.52 42.88 10.78
C GLU A 124 -12.84 43.92 11.85
N ASN A 125 -14.10 43.94 12.35
CA ASN A 125 -14.55 44.82 13.40
C ASN A 125 -15.72 44.21 14.19
N SER A 126 -16.03 44.83 15.36
CA SER A 126 -17.08 44.37 16.28
C SER A 126 -18.50 44.45 15.71
N GLN A 127 -18.75 45.33 14.74
CA GLN A 127 -20.05 45.41 14.09
C GLN A 127 -20.30 44.22 13.19
N VAL A 128 -19.30 43.79 12.41
CA VAL A 128 -19.35 42.59 11.56
C VAL A 128 -19.46 41.34 12.44
N GLU A 129 -18.75 41.32 13.57
CA GLU A 129 -18.80 40.21 14.53
C GLU A 129 -20.21 40.05 15.13
N ALA A 130 -20.86 41.18 15.52
CA ALA A 130 -22.24 41.13 16.02
C ALA A 130 -23.23 40.60 14.95
N GLN A 131 -23.03 40.99 13.67
CA GLN A 131 -23.83 40.47 12.57
C GLN A 131 -23.58 38.99 12.33
N LEU A 132 -22.32 38.53 12.34
CA LEU A 132 -21.95 37.14 12.18
C LEU A 132 -22.60 36.27 13.27
N ASN A 133 -22.46 36.67 14.53
CA ASN A 133 -23.01 35.96 15.68
C ASN A 133 -24.54 35.86 15.65
N LYS A 134 -25.21 36.89 15.08
CA LYS A 134 -26.65 36.84 14.85
C LYS A 134 -27.03 35.81 13.80
N VAL A 135 -26.32 35.78 12.67
CA VAL A 135 -26.60 34.85 11.55
C VAL A 135 -26.23 33.40 11.91
N PHE A 136 -25.21 33.18 12.71
CA PHE A 136 -24.81 31.83 13.15
C PHE A 136 -25.82 31.14 14.07
N LYS A 137 -26.82 31.87 14.57
CA LYS A 137 -27.96 31.31 15.33
C LYS A 137 -29.13 30.97 14.42
N ASN A 138 -29.09 31.39 13.15
CA ASN A 138 -30.18 31.12 12.23
C ASN A 138 -30.03 29.70 11.68
N LEU A 139 -31.15 29.07 11.40
CA LEU A 139 -31.23 27.81 10.70
C LEU A 139 -30.46 27.89 9.37
N CYS A 140 -29.72 26.83 9.02
CA CYS A 140 -28.92 26.78 7.81
C CYS A 140 -29.30 25.54 6.99
N THR A 141 -29.91 25.76 5.83
CA THR A 141 -30.30 24.67 4.94
C THR A 141 -29.22 24.32 3.94
N ARG A 142 -28.45 25.30 3.45
CA ARG A 142 -27.38 25.11 2.48
C ARG A 142 -26.28 26.18 2.58
N ILE A 143 -25.05 25.79 2.34
CA ILE A 143 -23.88 26.67 2.24
C ILE A 143 -23.21 26.45 0.89
N TYR A 144 -22.71 27.52 0.29
CA TYR A 144 -22.05 27.50 -1.00
C TYR A 144 -20.89 28.50 -1.04
N CYS A 145 -19.74 28.09 -1.60
CA CYS A 145 -18.61 28.96 -1.86
C CYS A 145 -18.61 29.41 -3.33
N ASP A 146 -18.68 30.72 -3.57
CA ASP A 146 -18.66 31.24 -4.95
C ASP A 146 -17.25 31.27 -5.56
N ALA A 147 -17.15 31.57 -6.84
CA ALA A 147 -15.89 31.58 -7.57
C ALA A 147 -14.90 32.68 -7.11
N LYS A 148 -15.35 33.64 -6.29
CA LYS A 148 -14.51 34.68 -5.66
C LYS A 148 -14.14 34.34 -4.22
N GLY A 149 -14.54 33.16 -3.73
CA GLY A 149 -14.23 32.69 -2.39
C GLY A 149 -15.13 33.26 -1.28
N ASN A 150 -16.28 33.85 -1.64
CA ASN A 150 -17.25 34.28 -0.63
C ASN A 150 -18.18 33.09 -0.28
N ILE A 151 -18.61 33.07 0.97
CA ILE A 151 -19.56 32.06 1.44
C ILE A 151 -20.98 32.61 1.39
N TRP A 152 -21.88 31.81 0.82
CA TRP A 152 -23.30 32.07 0.75
C TRP A 152 -24.04 31.06 1.61
N MET A 153 -24.93 31.51 2.44
CA MET A 153 -25.75 30.70 3.33
C MET A 153 -27.23 30.92 3.01
N LEU A 154 -27.94 29.82 2.85
CA LEU A 154 -29.39 29.78 2.71
C LEU A 154 -30.04 29.39 4.04
N SER A 155 -31.09 30.11 4.36
CA SER A 155 -32.09 29.82 5.39
C SER A 155 -33.48 29.76 4.72
N PHE A 156 -34.55 29.42 5.45
CA PHE A 156 -35.87 29.25 4.82
C PHE A 156 -36.37 30.46 4.03
N ASN A 157 -36.01 31.65 4.43
CA ASN A 157 -36.47 32.90 3.80
C ASN A 157 -35.38 33.96 3.70
N GLN A 158 -34.14 33.60 3.92
CA GLN A 158 -33.03 34.56 3.95
C GLN A 158 -31.81 33.97 3.22
N LEU A 159 -31.22 34.81 2.37
CA LEU A 159 -29.92 34.57 1.75
C LEU A 159 -28.90 35.50 2.40
N THR A 160 -27.80 34.96 2.89
CA THR A 160 -26.72 35.72 3.51
C THR A 160 -25.41 35.45 2.78
N ARG A 161 -24.60 36.46 2.55
CA ARG A 161 -23.24 36.37 1.99
C ARG A 161 -22.23 36.86 3.00
N PHE A 162 -21.19 36.07 3.20
CA PHE A 162 -20.00 36.40 3.97
C PHE A 162 -18.86 36.74 3.00
N GLY A 163 -18.33 37.96 3.09
CA GLY A 163 -17.13 38.38 2.38
C GLY A 163 -15.91 38.35 3.29
N PHE A 164 -14.72 38.16 2.70
CA PHE A 164 -13.47 38.07 3.44
C PHE A 164 -12.45 39.06 2.90
N ASN A 165 -11.56 39.52 3.79
CA ASN A 165 -10.35 40.26 3.41
C ASN A 165 -9.20 39.30 3.09
N GLU A 166 -8.03 39.81 2.69
CA GLU A 166 -6.86 39.01 2.32
C GLU A 166 -6.31 38.13 3.47
N LYS A 167 -6.59 38.50 4.71
CA LYS A 167 -6.21 37.74 5.92
C LYS A 167 -7.19 36.64 6.28
N GLY A 168 -8.31 36.53 5.58
CA GLY A 168 -9.37 35.56 5.88
C GLY A 168 -10.33 36.03 7.00
N GLU A 169 -10.27 37.30 7.43
CA GLU A 169 -11.22 37.87 8.38
C GLU A 169 -12.51 38.23 7.63
N VAL A 170 -13.66 38.00 8.26
CA VAL A 170 -14.96 38.40 7.71
C VAL A 170 -15.03 39.91 7.69
N ASN A 171 -15.12 40.49 6.50
CA ASN A 171 -15.20 41.94 6.31
C ASN A 171 -16.63 42.44 6.05
N SER A 172 -17.53 41.55 5.64
CA SER A 172 -18.94 41.92 5.39
C SER A 172 -19.89 40.75 5.60
N VAL A 173 -21.02 40.99 6.20
CA VAL A 173 -22.15 40.07 6.35
C VAL A 173 -23.38 40.77 5.75
N LEU A 174 -23.77 40.36 4.55
CA LEU A 174 -24.87 40.98 3.81
C LEU A 174 -26.04 39.98 3.71
N SER A 175 -27.20 40.38 4.13
CA SER A 175 -28.39 39.52 4.11
C SER A 175 -29.52 40.17 3.33
N THR A 176 -30.31 39.36 2.63
CA THR A 176 -31.58 39.77 2.00
C THR A 176 -32.61 38.70 2.23
N SER A 177 -33.87 39.09 2.39
CA SER A 177 -34.98 38.14 2.45
C SER A 177 -35.56 37.88 1.08
N TYR A 178 -36.12 36.71 0.88
CA TYR A 178 -36.90 36.34 -0.29
C TYR A 178 -38.30 35.85 0.15
N PRO A 179 -39.32 36.08 -0.70
CA PRO A 179 -40.68 35.64 -0.36
C PRO A 179 -40.75 34.12 -0.35
N TYR A 180 -41.59 33.56 0.48
CA TYR A 180 -41.89 32.17 0.68
C TYR A 180 -40.80 31.36 1.45
N ASN A 181 -41.23 30.56 2.37
CA ASN A 181 -40.45 29.57 3.06
C ASN A 181 -40.25 28.35 2.14
N ALA A 182 -39.12 28.27 1.49
CA ALA A 182 -38.75 27.13 0.66
C ALA A 182 -37.73 26.25 1.42
N PRO A 183 -38.00 24.95 1.60
CA PRO A 183 -36.98 24.02 2.00
C PRO A 183 -35.89 23.91 0.93
N ASP A 184 -34.91 23.26 1.02
CA ASP A 184 -33.87 22.76 0.12
C ASP A 184 -33.73 23.47 -1.24
N LEU A 185 -33.53 24.77 -1.29
CA LEU A 185 -33.19 25.48 -2.52
C LEU A 185 -31.76 25.21 -2.94
N GLY A 186 -31.56 24.95 -4.22
CA GLY A 186 -30.24 24.91 -4.86
C GLY A 186 -29.70 26.34 -5.07
N ILE A 187 -28.37 26.45 -4.93
CA ILE A 187 -27.63 27.70 -5.14
C ILE A 187 -26.38 27.42 -5.97
N CYS A 188 -26.06 28.23 -6.93
CA CYS A 188 -24.88 28.08 -7.76
C CYS A 188 -24.39 29.42 -8.33
N ASP A 189 -23.08 29.67 -8.36
CA ASP A 189 -22.44 30.73 -9.15
C ASP A 189 -22.23 30.24 -10.58
N VAL A 190 -23.32 30.26 -11.36
CA VAL A 190 -23.37 29.75 -12.74
C VAL A 190 -22.45 30.50 -13.71
N TYR A 191 -22.15 31.78 -13.43
CA TYR A 191 -21.33 32.61 -14.30
C TYR A 191 -19.87 32.76 -13.80
N ARG A 192 -19.52 32.16 -12.68
CA ARG A 192 -18.20 32.29 -12.02
C ARG A 192 -17.79 33.76 -11.76
N ARG A 193 -18.77 34.62 -11.41
CA ARG A 193 -18.56 36.06 -11.20
C ARG A 193 -18.68 36.49 -9.74
N GLY A 194 -18.88 35.54 -8.82
CA GLY A 194 -19.20 35.83 -7.41
C GLY A 194 -20.63 36.31 -7.25
N THR A 195 -21.54 35.86 -8.16
CA THR A 195 -22.98 36.06 -8.13
C THR A 195 -23.66 34.70 -8.11
N VAL A 196 -24.73 34.57 -7.37
CA VAL A 196 -25.42 33.28 -7.24
C VAL A 196 -26.84 33.36 -7.80
N VAL A 197 -27.28 32.22 -8.35
CA VAL A 197 -28.62 32.06 -8.87
C VAL A 197 -29.40 31.09 -8.00
N LEU A 198 -30.65 31.37 -7.76
CA LEU A 198 -31.62 30.50 -7.11
C LEU A 198 -33.00 30.64 -7.73
N CYS A 199 -33.85 29.63 -7.59
CA CYS A 199 -35.24 29.65 -8.02
C CYS A 199 -36.15 29.34 -6.83
N ASN A 200 -37.02 30.32 -6.52
CA ASN A 200 -38.00 30.20 -5.46
C ASN A 200 -39.39 30.53 -5.99
N ASN A 201 -40.33 29.59 -5.88
CA ASN A 201 -41.72 29.69 -6.34
C ASN A 201 -41.85 30.23 -7.79
N GLY A 202 -41.06 29.69 -8.69
CA GLY A 202 -41.05 30.05 -10.10
C GLY A 202 -40.27 31.30 -10.46
N VAL A 203 -39.76 32.06 -9.47
CA VAL A 203 -38.95 33.25 -9.71
C VAL A 203 -37.45 32.88 -9.66
N VAL A 204 -36.80 33.00 -10.81
CA VAL A 204 -35.34 32.77 -10.92
C VAL A 204 -34.65 34.13 -10.73
N SER A 205 -33.82 34.23 -9.73
CA SER A 205 -33.13 35.47 -9.35
C SER A 205 -31.61 35.25 -9.32
N GLU A 206 -30.88 36.21 -9.90
CA GLU A 206 -29.42 36.36 -9.77
C GLU A 206 -29.13 37.42 -8.71
N PHE A 207 -28.34 37.03 -7.69
CA PHE A 207 -27.97 37.91 -6.59
C PHE A 207 -26.53 38.39 -6.76
N SER A 208 -26.34 39.71 -6.64
CA SER A 208 -25.01 40.37 -6.71
C SER A 208 -24.87 41.43 -5.63
N VAL A 209 -23.65 41.86 -5.35
CA VAL A 209 -23.37 42.95 -4.42
C VAL A 209 -23.27 44.27 -5.18
N LYS A 210 -24.10 45.27 -4.79
CA LYS A 210 -24.01 46.66 -5.25
C LYS A 210 -24.16 47.59 -4.05
N ASN A 211 -23.28 48.57 -3.96
CA ASN A 211 -23.28 49.56 -2.85
C ASN A 211 -23.40 48.93 -1.45
N ASN A 212 -22.62 47.83 -1.22
CA ASN A 212 -22.63 47.07 0.03
C ASN A 212 -23.98 46.47 0.43
N GLN A 213 -24.84 46.18 -0.55
CA GLN A 213 -26.13 45.51 -0.40
C GLN A 213 -26.30 44.38 -1.41
N LEU A 214 -27.03 43.34 -1.01
CA LEU A 214 -27.44 42.30 -1.93
C LEU A 214 -28.61 42.75 -2.80
N VAL A 215 -28.43 42.71 -4.10
CA VAL A 215 -29.45 43.10 -5.10
C VAL A 215 -29.80 41.86 -5.92
N ALA A 216 -31.10 41.58 -5.98
CA ALA A 216 -31.67 40.55 -6.83
C ALA A 216 -32.01 41.10 -8.22
N LYS A 217 -31.58 40.34 -9.25
CA LYS A 217 -32.01 40.58 -10.64
C LYS A 217 -32.85 39.39 -11.07
N ASN A 218 -34.10 39.66 -11.44
CA ASN A 218 -34.99 38.64 -11.99
C ASN A 218 -34.51 38.23 -13.40
N ILE A 219 -34.24 36.96 -13.59
CA ILE A 219 -33.84 36.34 -14.87
C ILE A 219 -34.79 35.24 -15.32
N SER A 220 -36.00 35.17 -14.76
CA SER A 220 -37.03 34.16 -15.09
C SER A 220 -37.40 34.13 -16.57
N SER A 221 -37.25 35.25 -17.30
CA SER A 221 -37.51 35.31 -18.73
C SER A 221 -36.64 34.44 -19.60
N LEU A 222 -35.51 33.97 -19.06
CA LEU A 222 -34.63 33.00 -19.72
C LEU A 222 -35.18 31.55 -19.71
N PHE A 223 -36.13 31.27 -18.84
CA PHE A 223 -36.72 29.96 -18.65
C PHE A 223 -38.17 29.89 -19.16
N PRO A 224 -38.75 28.71 -19.34
CA PRO A 224 -40.17 28.55 -19.50
C PRO A 224 -40.93 28.98 -18.23
N PRO A 225 -42.25 29.11 -18.25
CA PRO A 225 -43.03 29.41 -17.05
C PRO A 225 -42.80 28.41 -15.93
N LEU A 226 -42.35 28.86 -14.75
CA LEU A 226 -41.96 27.99 -13.61
C LEU A 226 -42.88 28.16 -12.40
N GLU A 227 -44.11 28.62 -12.58
CA GLU A 227 -45.04 28.90 -11.50
C GLU A 227 -45.20 27.74 -10.51
N GLY A 228 -45.08 28.02 -9.22
CA GLY A 228 -45.17 27.00 -8.16
C GLY A 228 -43.98 26.00 -8.11
N ARG A 229 -42.86 26.26 -8.78
CA ARG A 229 -41.69 25.42 -8.80
C ARG A 229 -40.54 25.96 -7.94
N TYR A 230 -39.79 25.01 -7.33
CA TYR A 230 -38.63 25.30 -6.50
C TYR A 230 -37.41 24.64 -7.12
N GLY A 231 -36.32 25.39 -7.35
CA GLY A 231 -35.07 24.86 -7.88
C GLY A 231 -34.25 24.17 -6.77
N GLY A 232 -34.20 22.85 -6.78
CA GLY A 232 -33.39 22.05 -5.85
C GLY A 232 -31.93 21.93 -6.29
N ALA A 233 -31.67 21.98 -7.60
CA ALA A 233 -30.32 21.87 -8.16
C ALA A 233 -30.12 22.86 -9.32
N LEU A 234 -28.93 23.44 -9.42
CA LEU A 234 -28.54 24.33 -10.51
C LEU A 234 -27.12 24.04 -10.98
N ILE A 235 -26.90 24.08 -12.29
CA ILE A 235 -25.57 23.93 -12.89
C ILE A 235 -25.48 24.70 -14.21
N TYR A 236 -24.28 25.18 -14.57
CA TYR A 236 -24.00 25.75 -15.89
C TYR A 236 -23.33 24.68 -16.77
N TYR A 237 -23.99 24.34 -17.88
CA TYR A 237 -23.52 23.30 -18.79
C TYR A 237 -23.83 23.67 -20.24
N HIS A 238 -22.84 23.60 -21.11
CA HIS A 238 -22.93 23.92 -22.56
C HIS A 238 -23.63 25.27 -22.89
N GLY A 239 -23.21 26.33 -22.15
CA GLY A 239 -23.76 27.66 -22.41
C GLY A 239 -25.16 27.91 -21.85
N LYS A 240 -25.76 26.93 -21.19
CA LYS A 240 -27.10 26.99 -20.61
C LYS A 240 -27.03 26.86 -19.07
N ILE A 241 -27.95 27.55 -18.39
CA ILE A 241 -28.22 27.29 -16.96
C ILE A 241 -29.24 26.15 -16.91
N TRP A 242 -28.87 25.04 -16.30
CA TRP A 242 -29.77 23.92 -16.05
C TRP A 242 -30.26 23.95 -14.62
N MET A 243 -31.56 23.69 -14.47
CA MET A 243 -32.26 23.76 -13.20
C MET A 243 -33.15 22.54 -13.00
N GLY A 244 -32.82 21.75 -11.98
CA GLY A 244 -33.66 20.68 -11.47
C GLY A 244 -34.67 21.24 -10.47
N THR A 245 -35.90 20.88 -10.58
CA THR A 245 -37.00 21.34 -9.73
C THR A 245 -37.77 20.17 -9.11
N ASN A 246 -38.73 20.50 -8.25
CA ASN A 246 -39.71 19.54 -7.74
C ASN A 246 -40.72 19.06 -8.82
N ARG A 247 -40.66 19.57 -10.05
CA ARG A 247 -41.57 19.21 -11.20
C ARG A 247 -40.85 19.28 -12.53
N GLY A 248 -39.73 18.57 -12.67
CA GLY A 248 -38.97 18.44 -13.91
C GLY A 248 -37.64 19.17 -13.95
N LEU A 249 -36.96 19.02 -15.08
CA LEU A 249 -35.67 19.63 -15.42
C LEU A 249 -35.89 20.71 -16.51
N PHE A 250 -35.27 21.87 -16.31
CA PHE A 250 -35.43 23.05 -17.16
C PHE A 250 -34.07 23.65 -17.51
N ASN A 251 -34.00 24.36 -18.62
CA ASN A 251 -32.80 25.14 -18.92
C ASN A 251 -33.12 26.55 -19.48
N SER A 252 -32.10 27.40 -19.52
CA SER A 252 -32.20 28.79 -20.00
C SER A 252 -32.39 28.94 -21.53
N ALA A 253 -32.43 27.85 -22.28
CA ALA A 253 -32.85 27.82 -23.66
C ALA A 253 -34.34 27.49 -23.81
N LYS A 254 -35.09 27.57 -22.71
CA LYS A 254 -36.55 27.29 -22.66
C LYS A 254 -36.95 25.86 -22.98
N GLN A 255 -36.02 24.91 -22.73
CA GLN A 255 -36.32 23.47 -22.82
C GLN A 255 -36.80 22.96 -21.47
N GLU A 256 -37.74 22.02 -21.52
CA GLU A 256 -38.33 21.38 -20.34
C GLU A 256 -38.39 19.85 -20.54
N PHE A 257 -38.10 19.12 -19.49
CA PHE A 257 -38.05 17.68 -19.44
C PHE A 257 -38.84 17.20 -18.21
N HIS A 258 -39.81 16.32 -18.47
CA HIS A 258 -40.73 15.78 -17.48
C HIS A 258 -40.71 14.27 -17.47
N CYS A 259 -41.27 13.65 -16.42
CA CYS A 259 -41.56 12.25 -16.39
C CYS A 259 -42.74 11.96 -17.31
N SER A 260 -42.56 11.05 -18.26
CA SER A 260 -43.61 10.58 -19.16
C SER A 260 -43.39 9.13 -19.55
N ALA A 261 -44.33 8.49 -20.20
CA ALA A 261 -44.21 7.11 -20.70
C ALA A 261 -43.37 6.98 -21.97
N THR A 262 -42.63 8.02 -22.38
CA THR A 262 -41.78 8.01 -23.58
C THR A 262 -40.33 7.72 -23.24
N ASP A 263 -39.57 7.08 -24.14
CA ASP A 263 -38.18 6.67 -23.96
C ASP A 263 -37.17 7.84 -23.75
N HIS A 264 -37.63 9.09 -23.92
CA HIS A 264 -36.79 10.30 -23.75
C HIS A 264 -37.27 11.18 -22.58
N SER A 265 -37.84 10.59 -21.55
CA SER A 265 -38.38 11.27 -20.38
C SER A 265 -37.52 11.03 -19.16
N LEU A 266 -37.67 11.88 -18.13
CA LEU A 266 -37.06 11.62 -16.81
C LEU A 266 -37.73 10.42 -16.12
N GLN A 267 -36.98 9.72 -15.29
CA GLN A 267 -37.51 8.64 -14.46
C GLN A 267 -38.45 9.18 -13.36
N HIS A 268 -38.25 10.41 -12.91
CA HIS A 268 -39.05 11.04 -11.86
C HIS A 268 -39.13 12.57 -12.01
N GLU A 269 -40.23 13.19 -11.59
CA GLU A 269 -40.44 14.63 -11.64
C GLU A 269 -39.54 15.43 -10.71
N VAL A 270 -39.20 14.87 -9.55
CA VAL A 270 -38.34 15.57 -8.57
C VAL A 270 -36.88 15.34 -8.95
N VAL A 271 -36.20 16.43 -9.29
CA VAL A 271 -34.77 16.47 -9.57
C VAL A 271 -34.06 17.03 -8.34
N THR A 272 -33.20 16.22 -7.72
CA THR A 272 -32.53 16.51 -6.45
C THR A 272 -31.14 17.11 -6.62
N SER A 273 -30.39 16.64 -7.64
CA SER A 273 -29.00 17.06 -7.89
C SER A 273 -28.62 17.02 -9.35
N LEU A 274 -27.61 17.82 -9.71
CA LEU A 274 -27.06 17.90 -11.07
C LEU A 274 -25.53 17.87 -11.00
N ALA A 275 -24.89 17.10 -11.89
CA ALA A 275 -23.44 17.10 -12.06
C ALA A 275 -23.07 16.88 -13.53
N VAL A 276 -21.83 17.19 -13.91
CA VAL A 276 -21.29 16.87 -15.24
C VAL A 276 -20.29 15.75 -15.10
N SER A 277 -20.50 14.68 -15.85
CA SER A 277 -19.59 13.54 -15.86
C SER A 277 -18.24 13.89 -16.54
N PRO A 278 -17.15 13.13 -16.27
CA PRO A 278 -15.85 13.37 -16.90
C PRO A 278 -15.84 13.25 -18.43
N ASP A 279 -16.78 12.51 -19.00
CA ASP A 279 -17.00 12.35 -20.43
C ASP A 279 -18.08 13.30 -21.00
N ASP A 280 -18.29 14.42 -20.29
CA ASP A 280 -19.12 15.55 -20.72
C ASP A 280 -20.60 15.17 -20.96
N LYS A 281 -21.20 14.49 -19.97
CA LYS A 281 -22.65 14.21 -19.91
C LYS A 281 -23.26 14.92 -18.71
N LEU A 282 -24.51 15.36 -18.84
CA LEU A 282 -25.26 15.88 -17.71
C LEU A 282 -25.90 14.73 -16.94
N LEU A 283 -25.54 14.60 -15.68
CA LEU A 283 -26.12 13.64 -14.73
C LEU A 283 -27.23 14.34 -13.97
N VAL A 284 -28.38 13.71 -13.88
CA VAL A 284 -29.59 14.22 -13.25
C VAL A 284 -30.05 13.25 -12.16
N GLY A 285 -29.81 13.60 -10.90
CA GLY A 285 -30.27 12.83 -9.75
C GLY A 285 -31.77 13.03 -9.52
N THR A 286 -32.48 11.92 -9.33
CA THR A 286 -33.92 11.92 -9.09
C THR A 286 -34.31 11.00 -7.92
N LEU A 287 -35.56 11.00 -7.50
CA LEU A 287 -36.07 10.02 -6.51
C LEU A 287 -36.31 8.63 -7.10
N CYS A 288 -35.95 8.40 -8.38
CA CYS A 288 -36.12 7.11 -9.06
C CYS A 288 -34.80 6.61 -9.72
N GLY A 289 -33.68 7.25 -9.43
CA GLY A 289 -32.35 6.94 -9.98
C GLY A 289 -31.65 8.14 -10.57
N VAL A 290 -30.66 7.88 -11.41
CA VAL A 290 -29.88 8.88 -12.14
C VAL A 290 -30.25 8.80 -13.61
N ASP A 291 -30.65 9.92 -14.19
CA ASP A 291 -30.83 10.09 -15.61
C ASP A 291 -29.55 10.70 -16.23
N ILE A 292 -29.08 10.13 -17.32
CA ILE A 292 -27.86 10.54 -18.01
C ILE A 292 -28.28 11.16 -19.32
N PHE A 293 -28.13 12.48 -19.42
CA PHE A 293 -28.55 13.28 -20.57
C PHE A 293 -27.42 13.47 -21.58
N TYR A 294 -27.69 13.13 -22.84
CA TYR A 294 -26.77 13.26 -23.96
C TYR A 294 -27.16 14.51 -24.78
N ASP A 295 -26.53 15.65 -24.55
CA ASP A 295 -26.90 16.95 -25.15
C ASP A 295 -26.88 16.93 -26.71
N LYS A 296 -26.04 16.11 -27.33
CA LYS A 296 -25.93 16.02 -28.80
C LYS A 296 -27.07 15.28 -29.45
N THR A 297 -27.62 14.26 -28.84
CA THR A 297 -28.70 13.39 -29.40
C THR A 297 -30.04 13.69 -28.75
N GLY A 298 -30.06 14.32 -27.56
CA GLY A 298 -31.25 14.52 -26.76
C GLY A 298 -31.75 13.25 -26.07
N GLU A 299 -30.98 12.17 -26.14
CA GLU A 299 -31.30 10.90 -25.48
C GLU A 299 -31.09 10.99 -23.97
N ILE A 300 -31.88 10.22 -23.22
CA ILE A 300 -31.79 10.06 -21.79
C ILE A 300 -31.60 8.58 -21.49
N GLU A 301 -30.48 8.23 -20.85
CA GLU A 301 -30.20 6.88 -20.38
C GLU A 301 -30.59 6.80 -18.89
N HIS A 302 -31.28 5.72 -18.52
CA HIS A 302 -31.72 5.48 -17.14
C HIS A 302 -30.78 4.57 -16.38
N TRP A 303 -30.33 5.01 -15.22
CA TRP A 303 -29.52 4.23 -14.31
C TRP A 303 -30.21 4.14 -12.93
N ASN A 304 -30.58 2.92 -12.53
CA ASN A 304 -31.35 2.63 -11.32
C ASN A 304 -30.97 1.27 -10.73
N THR A 305 -31.68 0.83 -9.69
CA THR A 305 -31.46 -0.46 -9.03
C THR A 305 -31.76 -1.68 -9.91
N ALA A 306 -32.52 -1.52 -10.99
CA ALA A 306 -32.83 -2.59 -11.94
C ALA A 306 -31.85 -2.67 -13.12
N THR A 307 -30.87 -1.74 -13.20
CA THR A 307 -29.86 -1.74 -14.25
C THR A 307 -29.03 -3.02 -14.19
N ALA A 308 -28.90 -3.74 -15.32
CA ALA A 308 -28.29 -5.07 -15.36
C ALA A 308 -26.80 -5.08 -15.02
N VAL A 309 -26.09 -3.98 -15.34
CA VAL A 309 -24.65 -3.84 -15.08
C VAL A 309 -24.41 -2.66 -14.14
N ASN A 310 -23.75 -2.90 -13.03
CA ASN A 310 -23.46 -1.87 -12.02
C ASN A 310 -24.74 -1.14 -11.56
N PRO A 311 -25.74 -1.83 -10.98
CA PRO A 311 -26.97 -1.20 -10.51
C PRO A 311 -26.71 -0.17 -9.41
N LEU A 312 -27.61 0.80 -9.24
CA LEU A 312 -27.58 1.66 -8.07
C LEU A 312 -27.88 0.84 -6.79
N SER A 313 -27.31 1.28 -5.66
CA SER A 313 -27.64 0.72 -4.33
C SER A 313 -28.99 1.21 -3.81
N SER A 314 -29.48 2.36 -4.31
CA SER A 314 -30.78 2.96 -4.00
C SER A 314 -31.23 3.86 -5.15
N ASN A 315 -32.52 3.95 -5.36
CA ASN A 315 -33.10 4.87 -6.34
C ASN A 315 -33.28 6.31 -5.81
N PHE A 316 -33.28 6.50 -4.50
CA PHE A 316 -33.45 7.81 -3.87
C PHE A 316 -32.12 8.57 -3.85
N ILE A 317 -31.87 9.39 -4.87
CA ILE A 317 -30.61 10.11 -5.04
C ILE A 317 -30.72 11.48 -4.38
N ASN A 318 -29.78 11.81 -3.47
CA ASN A 318 -29.71 13.11 -2.81
C ASN A 318 -28.66 14.03 -3.44
N SER A 319 -27.47 13.46 -3.76
CA SER A 319 -26.37 14.25 -4.28
C SER A 319 -25.62 13.56 -5.41
N LEU A 320 -25.11 14.37 -6.33
CA LEU A 320 -24.20 13.99 -7.40
C LEU A 320 -22.98 14.90 -7.33
N PHE A 321 -21.78 14.30 -7.29
CA PHE A 321 -20.54 15.04 -7.28
C PHE A 321 -19.57 14.43 -8.30
N SER A 322 -18.91 15.30 -9.08
CA SER A 322 -17.94 14.85 -10.10
C SER A 322 -16.69 15.71 -10.00
N LYS A 323 -15.55 15.07 -9.77
CA LYS A 323 -14.24 15.74 -9.69
C LYS A 323 -13.13 14.75 -10.00
N ASN A 324 -12.06 15.21 -10.63
CA ASN A 324 -10.85 14.44 -10.91
C ASN A 324 -11.11 13.11 -11.64
N GLY A 325 -12.09 13.07 -12.51
CA GLY A 325 -12.43 11.87 -13.30
C GLY A 325 -13.34 10.88 -12.59
N GLN A 326 -13.66 11.07 -11.30
CA GLN A 326 -14.60 10.24 -10.54
C GLN A 326 -16.00 10.86 -10.52
N ILE A 327 -17.01 10.00 -10.41
CA ILE A 327 -18.40 10.37 -10.14
C ILE A 327 -18.81 9.74 -8.81
N TRP A 328 -19.44 10.54 -7.96
CA TRP A 328 -19.95 10.13 -6.67
C TRP A 328 -21.45 10.34 -6.63
N VAL A 329 -22.19 9.35 -6.16
CA VAL A 329 -23.63 9.37 -6.07
C VAL A 329 -24.04 9.11 -4.63
N GLY A 330 -24.55 10.11 -3.95
CA GLY A 330 -25.11 10.01 -2.60
C GLY A 330 -26.58 9.64 -2.64
N SER A 331 -27.00 8.71 -1.83
CA SER A 331 -28.37 8.21 -1.77
C SER A 331 -28.91 8.21 -0.33
N GLU A 332 -30.25 8.11 -0.23
CA GLU A 332 -30.93 8.09 1.07
C GLU A 332 -30.70 6.78 1.84
N THR A 333 -30.68 5.63 1.16
CA THR A 333 -30.68 4.31 1.83
C THR A 333 -29.49 3.44 1.46
N GLY A 334 -28.80 3.75 0.37
CA GLY A 334 -27.77 2.90 -0.21
C GLY A 334 -26.33 3.35 0.09
N GLY A 335 -26.13 4.43 0.84
CA GLY A 335 -24.81 5.04 1.05
C GLY A 335 -24.35 5.86 -0.16
N VAL A 336 -23.06 5.82 -0.40
CA VAL A 336 -22.40 6.51 -1.52
C VAL A 336 -21.92 5.48 -2.54
N ILE A 337 -22.21 5.73 -3.81
CA ILE A 337 -21.68 4.96 -4.92
C ILE A 337 -20.54 5.78 -5.54
N LYS A 338 -19.38 5.18 -5.63
CA LYS A 338 -18.21 5.75 -6.29
C LYS A 338 -17.98 5.08 -7.64
N LEU A 339 -17.89 5.87 -8.70
CA LEU A 339 -17.52 5.41 -10.03
C LEU A 339 -16.14 5.95 -10.38
N ALA A 340 -15.23 5.05 -10.66
CA ALA A 340 -13.90 5.35 -11.13
C ALA A 340 -13.73 4.86 -12.57
N PRO A 341 -13.13 5.65 -13.50
CA PRO A 341 -12.93 5.21 -14.87
C PRO A 341 -12.11 3.92 -14.90
N ARG A 342 -12.54 2.98 -15.76
CA ARG A 342 -11.79 1.73 -15.94
C ARG A 342 -10.39 2.01 -16.48
N GLN A 343 -9.40 1.42 -15.82
CA GLN A 343 -8.02 1.50 -16.28
C GLN A 343 -7.72 0.58 -17.45
N LEU A 344 -8.33 -0.61 -17.43
CA LEU A 344 -8.19 -1.57 -18.51
C LEU A 344 -9.34 -1.40 -19.50
N ASN A 345 -8.97 -1.18 -20.76
CA ASN A 345 -9.93 -1.27 -21.86
C ASN A 345 -9.97 -2.74 -22.30
N LEU A 346 -11.06 -3.43 -21.94
CA LEU A 346 -11.26 -4.86 -22.16
C LEU A 346 -12.46 -5.10 -23.04
N GLU A 347 -12.33 -6.02 -23.99
CA GLU A 347 -13.42 -6.59 -24.77
C GLU A 347 -13.71 -8.01 -24.29
N PHE A 348 -14.98 -8.34 -24.06
CA PHE A 348 -15.40 -9.59 -23.45
C PHE A 348 -16.08 -10.50 -24.45
N TYR A 349 -15.69 -11.77 -24.42
CA TYR A 349 -16.32 -12.87 -25.17
C TYR A 349 -16.89 -13.87 -24.18
N ARG A 350 -18.20 -13.82 -23.97
CA ARG A 350 -18.95 -14.69 -23.04
C ARG A 350 -19.85 -15.65 -23.82
N HIS A 351 -20.12 -16.79 -23.24
CA HIS A 351 -21.17 -17.66 -23.73
C HIS A 351 -22.54 -17.00 -23.52
N ASP A 352 -23.33 -16.96 -24.59
CA ASP A 352 -24.71 -16.50 -24.59
C ASP A 352 -25.59 -17.60 -25.18
N PRO A 353 -26.43 -18.28 -24.39
CA PRO A 353 -27.30 -19.34 -24.87
C PRO A 353 -28.27 -18.90 -25.97
N ALA A 354 -28.60 -17.60 -26.07
CA ALA A 354 -29.47 -17.02 -27.10
C ALA A 354 -28.71 -16.74 -28.40
N ASN A 355 -27.37 -16.70 -28.38
CA ASN A 355 -26.53 -16.43 -29.53
C ASN A 355 -25.67 -17.66 -29.88
N PRO A 356 -26.06 -18.48 -30.90
CA PRO A 356 -25.26 -19.64 -31.33
C PRO A 356 -23.86 -19.29 -31.83
N GLY A 357 -23.58 -18.06 -32.18
CA GLY A 357 -22.27 -17.56 -32.58
C GLY A 357 -21.41 -17.10 -31.41
N SER A 358 -21.91 -17.11 -30.18
CA SER A 358 -21.08 -16.79 -28.98
C SER A 358 -20.07 -17.90 -28.73
N ILE A 359 -19.01 -17.61 -27.92
CA ILE A 359 -18.05 -18.64 -27.51
C ILE A 359 -18.75 -19.81 -26.83
N SER A 360 -18.24 -21.03 -27.00
CA SER A 360 -18.77 -22.22 -26.30
C SER A 360 -18.75 -22.03 -24.79
N PRO A 361 -19.67 -22.68 -24.03
CA PRO A 361 -19.71 -22.58 -22.58
C PRO A 361 -18.43 -23.07 -21.92
N ASN A 362 -18.30 -22.78 -20.61
CA ASN A 362 -17.24 -23.19 -19.72
C ASN A 362 -15.89 -22.48 -19.91
N ALA A 363 -14.91 -22.90 -19.11
CA ALA A 363 -13.61 -22.27 -19.02
C ALA A 363 -12.80 -22.35 -20.34
N VAL A 364 -12.11 -21.24 -20.65
CA VAL A 364 -11.16 -21.17 -21.76
C VAL A 364 -9.81 -21.71 -21.30
N ASN A 365 -9.44 -22.88 -21.80
CA ASN A 365 -8.33 -23.69 -21.36
C ASN A 365 -7.12 -23.68 -22.33
N ALA A 366 -7.30 -23.27 -23.56
CA ALA A 366 -6.21 -23.17 -24.55
C ALA A 366 -6.50 -22.08 -25.57
N MET A 367 -5.48 -21.38 -26.03
CA MET A 367 -5.60 -20.40 -27.11
C MET A 367 -4.40 -20.46 -28.04
N TYR A 368 -4.64 -20.22 -29.34
CA TYR A 368 -3.61 -20.06 -30.35
C TYR A 368 -4.02 -18.98 -31.36
N ALA A 369 -3.14 -18.01 -31.59
CA ALA A 369 -3.35 -16.98 -32.61
C ALA A 369 -2.60 -17.41 -33.90
N ALA A 370 -3.36 -17.70 -34.96
CA ALA A 370 -2.80 -18.09 -36.25
C ALA A 370 -2.24 -16.89 -37.02
N ALA A 371 -1.39 -17.14 -38.02
CA ALA A 371 -0.72 -16.10 -38.81
C ALA A 371 -1.71 -15.24 -39.64
N ASP A 372 -2.84 -15.81 -40.04
CA ASP A 372 -3.93 -15.11 -40.72
C ASP A 372 -4.76 -14.19 -39.79
N GLY A 373 -4.48 -14.24 -38.49
CA GLY A 373 -5.17 -13.49 -37.43
C GLY A 373 -6.36 -14.23 -36.82
N THR A 374 -6.67 -15.45 -37.26
CA THR A 374 -7.72 -16.30 -36.69
C THR A 374 -7.29 -16.70 -35.26
N LEU A 375 -8.18 -16.48 -34.29
CA LEU A 375 -7.99 -16.90 -32.91
C LEU A 375 -8.68 -18.24 -32.68
N TRP A 376 -7.89 -19.25 -32.34
CA TRP A 376 -8.37 -20.58 -31.97
C TRP A 376 -8.44 -20.71 -30.47
N VAL A 377 -9.59 -21.14 -29.96
CA VAL A 377 -9.92 -21.14 -28.53
C VAL A 377 -10.47 -22.50 -28.13
N GLY A 378 -9.75 -23.20 -27.27
CA GLY A 378 -10.20 -24.45 -26.66
C GLY A 378 -10.92 -24.19 -25.34
N THR A 379 -12.06 -24.84 -25.16
CA THR A 379 -12.84 -24.75 -23.92
C THR A 379 -12.97 -26.11 -23.25
N VAL A 380 -13.26 -26.09 -21.94
CA VAL A 380 -13.58 -27.30 -21.18
C VAL A 380 -14.97 -27.78 -21.60
N GLU A 381 -15.11 -29.02 -22.06
CA GLU A 381 -16.35 -29.66 -22.54
C GLU A 381 -17.07 -28.95 -23.73
N GLY A 382 -16.61 -27.78 -24.16
CA GLY A 382 -17.26 -27.01 -25.25
C GLY A 382 -16.59 -27.16 -26.63
N GLY A 383 -15.47 -27.88 -26.74
CA GLY A 383 -14.76 -28.09 -27.99
C GLY A 383 -13.76 -26.99 -28.36
N LEU A 384 -13.44 -26.93 -29.65
CA LEU A 384 -12.58 -25.93 -30.27
C LEU A 384 -13.41 -24.86 -30.96
N ASN A 385 -13.08 -23.60 -30.74
CA ASN A 385 -13.75 -22.45 -31.29
C ASN A 385 -12.78 -21.65 -32.17
N ALA A 386 -13.25 -21.09 -33.30
CA ALA A 386 -12.47 -20.23 -34.15
C ALA A 386 -13.14 -18.86 -34.32
N LEU A 387 -12.39 -17.79 -34.03
CA LEU A 387 -12.81 -16.40 -34.26
C LEU A 387 -11.94 -15.82 -35.38
N THR A 388 -12.56 -15.56 -36.52
CA THR A 388 -11.88 -14.91 -37.66
C THR A 388 -11.77 -13.39 -37.45
N PRO A 389 -10.73 -12.72 -37.99
CA PRO A 389 -10.55 -11.28 -37.86
C PRO A 389 -11.79 -10.51 -38.37
N GLY A 390 -12.28 -9.59 -37.56
CA GLY A 390 -13.47 -8.75 -37.89
C GLY A 390 -14.80 -9.44 -37.68
N SER A 391 -14.85 -10.72 -37.29
CA SER A 391 -16.07 -11.40 -36.88
C SER A 391 -16.32 -11.24 -35.40
N MET A 392 -17.59 -11.18 -35.00
CA MET A 392 -18.05 -11.30 -33.62
C MET A 392 -18.54 -12.71 -33.29
N ASN A 393 -18.64 -13.58 -34.29
CA ASN A 393 -19.19 -14.92 -34.18
C ASN A 393 -18.10 -15.98 -34.26
N PHE A 394 -18.18 -16.97 -33.39
CA PHE A 394 -17.32 -18.14 -33.38
C PHE A 394 -17.84 -19.27 -34.23
N VAL A 395 -16.95 -19.99 -34.85
CA VAL A 395 -17.25 -21.29 -35.49
C VAL A 395 -16.83 -22.39 -34.51
N HIS A 396 -17.71 -23.36 -34.27
CA HIS A 396 -17.55 -24.41 -33.25
C HIS A 396 -17.21 -25.77 -33.87
N TYR A 397 -16.18 -26.42 -33.34
CA TYR A 397 -15.75 -27.78 -33.68
C TYR A 397 -15.85 -28.66 -32.45
N THR A 398 -16.68 -29.66 -32.47
CA THR A 398 -16.98 -30.59 -31.39
C THR A 398 -16.80 -32.03 -31.84
N VAL A 399 -16.83 -32.97 -30.92
CA VAL A 399 -16.85 -34.43 -31.23
C VAL A 399 -18.01 -34.75 -32.20
N ALA A 400 -19.14 -34.05 -32.10
CA ALA A 400 -20.33 -34.35 -32.90
C ALA A 400 -20.24 -33.87 -34.36
N ASN A 401 -19.51 -32.79 -34.66
CA ASN A 401 -19.49 -32.16 -35.95
C ASN A 401 -18.11 -32.12 -36.64
N SER A 402 -17.08 -32.67 -36.00
CA SER A 402 -15.71 -32.71 -36.52
C SER A 402 -15.01 -33.99 -36.10
N GLY A 403 -13.78 -34.17 -36.44
CA GLY A 403 -12.94 -35.31 -35.99
C GLY A 403 -12.25 -35.06 -34.63
N LEU A 404 -12.72 -34.10 -33.84
CA LEU A 404 -12.16 -33.79 -32.51
C LEU A 404 -12.31 -35.04 -31.62
N PRO A 405 -11.25 -35.54 -30.95
CA PRO A 405 -11.34 -36.76 -30.16
C PRO A 405 -12.10 -36.55 -28.82
N HIS A 406 -12.04 -35.36 -28.25
CA HIS A 406 -12.73 -35.00 -27.01
C HIS A 406 -13.06 -33.48 -26.97
N ASN A 407 -14.17 -33.10 -26.34
CA ASN A 407 -14.60 -31.69 -26.25
C ASN A 407 -13.78 -30.85 -25.26
N THR A 408 -13.01 -31.44 -24.35
CA THR A 408 -12.10 -30.67 -23.50
C THR A 408 -10.77 -30.45 -24.22
N VAL A 409 -10.61 -29.30 -24.84
CA VAL A 409 -9.36 -28.91 -25.53
C VAL A 409 -8.45 -28.22 -24.52
N SER A 410 -7.26 -28.80 -24.28
CA SER A 410 -6.35 -28.40 -23.17
C SER A 410 -5.13 -27.62 -23.61
N VAL A 411 -4.65 -27.81 -24.84
CA VAL A 411 -3.47 -27.12 -25.39
C VAL A 411 -3.52 -27.06 -26.91
N LEU A 412 -3.02 -25.98 -27.47
CA LEU A 412 -2.94 -25.73 -28.91
C LEU A 412 -1.51 -25.30 -29.27
N ALA A 413 -0.97 -25.86 -30.35
CA ALA A 413 0.30 -25.43 -30.93
C ALA A 413 0.28 -25.63 -32.44
N ALA A 414 1.02 -24.82 -33.19
CA ALA A 414 1.15 -25.08 -34.65
C ALA A 414 2.59 -25.49 -34.99
N ASP A 415 2.72 -26.24 -36.12
CA ASP A 415 4.01 -26.60 -36.72
C ASP A 415 4.33 -25.69 -37.93
N ASN A 416 5.47 -25.89 -38.54
CA ASN A 416 5.90 -25.14 -39.76
C ASN A 416 5.20 -25.59 -41.05
N ARG A 417 4.33 -26.61 -41.02
CA ARG A 417 3.49 -27.07 -42.12
C ARG A 417 2.08 -26.51 -42.09
N ASN A 418 1.86 -25.48 -41.30
CA ASN A 418 0.55 -24.83 -41.08
C ASN A 418 -0.51 -25.81 -40.53
N GLN A 419 -0.07 -26.75 -39.66
CA GLN A 419 -0.96 -27.69 -39.00
C GLN A 419 -1.13 -27.26 -37.51
N LEU A 420 -2.39 -27.19 -37.07
CA LEU A 420 -2.75 -26.97 -35.69
C LEU A 420 -2.83 -28.30 -34.96
N TRP A 421 -1.99 -28.49 -33.95
CA TRP A 421 -1.98 -29.59 -33.03
C TRP A 421 -2.89 -29.29 -31.86
N ILE A 422 -3.85 -30.17 -31.58
CA ILE A 422 -4.94 -30.02 -30.65
C ILE A 422 -4.81 -31.09 -29.58
N GLY A 423 -4.33 -30.73 -28.40
CA GLY A 423 -4.30 -31.62 -27.26
C GLY A 423 -5.65 -31.61 -26.53
N THR A 424 -6.08 -32.79 -26.07
CA THR A 424 -7.35 -32.92 -25.33
C THR A 424 -7.14 -33.63 -23.98
N TRP A 425 -8.10 -33.47 -23.11
CA TRP A 425 -8.19 -34.16 -21.84
C TRP A 425 -9.21 -35.30 -21.95
N GLY A 426 -8.74 -36.47 -22.35
CA GLY A 426 -9.55 -37.69 -22.36
C GLY A 426 -9.25 -38.65 -23.50
N ARG A 427 -8.98 -38.21 -24.71
CA ARG A 427 -8.86 -39.10 -25.87
C ARG A 427 -7.73 -38.73 -26.83
N GLY A 428 -6.65 -38.14 -26.36
CA GLY A 428 -5.44 -37.98 -27.13
C GLY A 428 -5.30 -36.61 -27.80
N ILE A 429 -4.53 -36.61 -28.87
CA ILE A 429 -4.13 -35.42 -29.62
C ILE A 429 -4.69 -35.55 -31.04
N ALA A 430 -5.06 -34.44 -31.67
CA ALA A 430 -5.48 -34.39 -33.06
C ALA A 430 -4.74 -33.27 -33.79
N VAL A 431 -4.79 -33.33 -35.12
CA VAL A 431 -4.14 -32.38 -36.02
C VAL A 431 -5.14 -31.87 -37.04
N MET A 432 -5.10 -30.59 -37.31
CA MET A 432 -5.93 -29.93 -38.30
C MET A 432 -5.10 -29.02 -39.24
N ASN A 433 -5.35 -29.03 -40.54
CA ASN A 433 -4.71 -28.08 -41.44
C ASN A 433 -5.40 -26.70 -41.35
N LEU A 434 -4.63 -25.68 -40.98
CA LEU A 434 -5.16 -24.29 -40.84
C LEU A 434 -5.56 -23.67 -42.19
N SER A 435 -5.05 -24.14 -43.34
CA SER A 435 -5.46 -23.68 -44.66
C SER A 435 -6.83 -24.26 -45.10
N GLN A 436 -7.26 -25.35 -44.48
CA GLN A 436 -8.54 -26.02 -44.75
C GLN A 436 -9.18 -26.44 -43.40
N PRO A 437 -9.65 -25.47 -42.60
CA PRO A 437 -10.22 -25.78 -41.30
C PRO A 437 -11.51 -26.60 -41.42
N GLY A 438 -11.72 -27.49 -40.41
CA GLY A 438 -12.92 -28.34 -40.34
C GLY A 438 -12.63 -29.84 -40.36
N LYS A 439 -11.53 -30.28 -40.98
CA LYS A 439 -11.12 -31.71 -40.91
C LYS A 439 -10.08 -31.90 -39.84
N ILE A 440 -10.51 -32.35 -38.67
CA ILE A 440 -9.66 -32.71 -37.53
C ILE A 440 -9.38 -34.20 -37.59
N ILE A 441 -8.10 -34.57 -37.51
CA ILE A 441 -7.64 -35.96 -37.65
C ILE A 441 -6.93 -36.37 -36.33
N PRO A 442 -7.43 -37.38 -35.59
CA PRO A 442 -6.74 -37.89 -34.42
C PRO A 442 -5.33 -38.42 -34.78
N LEU A 443 -4.38 -38.08 -33.92
CA LEU A 443 -3.01 -38.59 -34.03
C LEU A 443 -3.01 -40.04 -33.61
N MET A 444 -2.69 -40.94 -34.56
CA MET A 444 -2.53 -42.34 -34.29
C MET A 444 -1.05 -42.68 -34.13
N VAL A 445 -0.72 -43.29 -33.02
CA VAL A 445 0.60 -43.89 -32.73
C VAL A 445 0.43 -45.37 -32.51
N ASP A 446 1.49 -46.10 -32.25
CA ASP A 446 1.39 -47.55 -31.99
C ASP A 446 0.53 -47.78 -30.73
N ALA A 447 -0.13 -48.99 -30.68
CA ALA A 447 -1.08 -49.32 -29.61
C ALA A 447 -0.48 -49.27 -28.20
N LYS A 448 0.82 -49.47 -28.07
CA LYS A 448 1.54 -49.40 -26.80
C LYS A 448 1.61 -47.99 -26.24
N HIS A 449 1.68 -46.98 -27.10
CA HIS A 449 1.88 -45.61 -26.68
C HIS A 449 0.60 -44.76 -26.73
N GLN A 450 -0.47 -45.24 -27.40
CA GLN A 450 -1.69 -44.45 -27.61
C GLN A 450 -2.33 -43.94 -26.30
N HIS A 451 -2.31 -44.73 -25.24
CA HIS A 451 -2.91 -44.37 -23.96
C HIS A 451 -2.17 -43.26 -23.25
N PHE A 452 -0.84 -43.08 -23.48
CA PHE A 452 -0.04 -42.01 -22.89
C PHE A 452 -0.42 -40.63 -23.40
N LEU A 453 -1.09 -40.54 -24.55
CA LEU A 453 -1.50 -39.28 -25.16
C LEU A 453 -2.85 -38.77 -24.66
N ASN A 454 -3.58 -39.53 -23.83
CA ASN A 454 -4.95 -39.24 -23.44
C ASN A 454 -5.13 -37.88 -22.74
N PHE A 455 -4.16 -37.43 -21.98
CA PHE A 455 -4.22 -36.18 -21.22
C PHE A 455 -3.04 -35.27 -21.60
N ALA A 456 -3.16 -34.55 -22.70
CA ALA A 456 -2.14 -33.60 -23.17
C ALA A 456 -2.26 -32.26 -22.43
N GLY A 457 -1.18 -31.83 -21.82
CA GLY A 457 -1.10 -30.55 -21.06
C GLY A 457 -0.17 -29.52 -21.71
N ALA A 458 0.78 -29.94 -22.55
CA ALA A 458 1.72 -29.08 -23.24
C ALA A 458 2.08 -29.61 -24.63
N LEU A 459 2.25 -28.69 -25.60
CA LEU A 459 2.71 -28.99 -26.96
C LEU A 459 3.76 -27.95 -27.36
N ALA A 460 4.88 -28.38 -27.96
CA ALA A 460 5.91 -27.46 -28.47
C ALA A 460 6.55 -28.02 -29.75
N TYR A 461 6.46 -27.28 -30.84
CA TYR A 461 7.11 -27.65 -32.11
C TYR A 461 8.60 -27.38 -32.07
N ASP A 462 9.41 -28.41 -32.35
CA ASP A 462 10.86 -28.34 -32.41
C ASP A 462 11.30 -28.13 -33.89
N PRO A 463 11.70 -26.92 -34.27
CA PRO A 463 12.13 -26.65 -35.65
C PRO A 463 13.52 -27.23 -35.96
N ILE A 464 14.32 -27.57 -34.94
CA ILE A 464 15.68 -28.13 -35.16
C ILE A 464 15.59 -29.60 -35.57
N ASN A 465 14.73 -30.35 -34.88
CA ASN A 465 14.60 -31.78 -35.12
C ASN A 465 13.35 -32.16 -35.93
N ASP A 466 12.57 -31.18 -36.39
CA ASP A 466 11.33 -31.32 -37.15
C ASP A 466 10.36 -32.31 -36.48
N GLY A 467 9.97 -32.00 -35.28
CA GLY A 467 9.08 -32.82 -34.46
C GLY A 467 8.26 -32.04 -33.46
N MET A 468 7.34 -32.74 -32.84
CA MET A 468 6.45 -32.14 -31.80
C MET A 468 6.75 -32.77 -30.45
N TRP A 469 7.05 -31.92 -29.47
CA TRP A 469 7.12 -32.35 -28.07
C TRP A 469 5.70 -32.40 -27.47
N LEU A 470 5.38 -33.55 -26.87
CA LEU A 470 4.06 -33.86 -26.30
C LEU A 470 4.24 -34.06 -24.79
N GLY A 471 3.82 -33.03 -24.02
CA GLY A 471 3.76 -33.10 -22.58
C GLY A 471 2.40 -33.63 -22.16
N THR A 472 2.37 -34.75 -21.45
CA THR A 472 1.13 -35.41 -21.04
C THR A 472 1.11 -35.69 -19.54
N ASN A 473 0.00 -36.19 -19.03
CA ASN A 473 -0.08 -36.61 -17.63
C ASN A 473 0.89 -37.75 -17.30
N ASP A 474 1.20 -38.57 -18.28
CA ASP A 474 2.02 -39.81 -18.12
C ASP A 474 3.49 -39.57 -18.42
N GLY A 475 3.86 -38.47 -19.08
CA GLY A 475 5.24 -38.17 -19.39
C GLY A 475 5.48 -37.12 -20.46
N LEU A 476 6.74 -36.99 -20.86
CA LEU A 476 7.18 -36.16 -21.98
C LEU A 476 7.63 -37.02 -23.12
N PHE A 477 7.08 -36.84 -24.30
CA PHE A 477 7.32 -37.58 -25.51
C PHE A 477 7.73 -36.66 -26.65
N PHE A 478 8.49 -37.19 -27.60
CA PHE A 478 8.85 -36.50 -28.84
C PHE A 478 8.27 -37.28 -30.04
N TYR A 479 7.42 -36.61 -30.82
CA TYR A 479 6.89 -37.18 -32.05
C TYR A 479 7.75 -36.72 -33.24
N ASP A 480 8.52 -37.66 -33.82
CA ASP A 480 9.32 -37.42 -35.02
C ASP A 480 8.40 -37.38 -36.25
N MET A 481 8.22 -36.17 -36.83
CA MET A 481 7.28 -35.98 -37.95
C MET A 481 7.73 -36.60 -39.25
N LYS A 482 9.03 -36.84 -39.44
CA LYS A 482 9.58 -37.53 -40.64
C LYS A 482 9.37 -39.02 -40.56
N ARG A 483 9.65 -39.61 -39.37
CA ARG A 483 9.53 -41.04 -39.15
C ARG A 483 8.14 -41.47 -38.75
N ARG A 484 7.28 -40.54 -38.37
CA ARG A 484 5.94 -40.77 -37.79
C ARG A 484 5.97 -41.68 -36.58
N GLN A 485 6.97 -41.49 -35.73
CA GLN A 485 7.24 -42.34 -34.58
C GLN A 485 7.26 -41.52 -33.30
N LEU A 486 6.69 -42.10 -32.21
CA LEU A 486 6.80 -41.53 -30.86
C LEU A 486 8.10 -42.03 -30.22
N ILE A 487 8.87 -41.15 -29.66
CA ILE A 487 10.11 -41.42 -28.94
C ILE A 487 9.89 -41.07 -27.48
N GLU A 488 10.36 -41.95 -26.60
CA GLU A 488 10.36 -41.76 -25.14
C GLU A 488 11.74 -41.33 -24.64
N PRO A 489 12.07 -40.06 -24.53
CA PRO A 489 13.40 -39.59 -24.11
C PRO A 489 13.72 -39.90 -22.65
N PHE A 490 12.68 -40.20 -21.85
CA PHE A 490 12.77 -40.31 -20.39
C PHE A 490 12.35 -41.69 -19.87
N ARG A 491 12.75 -42.73 -20.50
CA ARG A 491 12.46 -44.14 -20.05
C ARG A 491 12.83 -44.33 -18.59
N GLY A 492 11.84 -44.67 -17.75
CA GLY A 492 12.05 -44.97 -16.33
C GLY A 492 12.11 -43.76 -15.39
N CYS A 493 11.98 -42.53 -15.87
CA CYS A 493 11.94 -41.32 -15.05
C CYS A 493 10.52 -41.02 -14.58
N LEU A 494 10.13 -41.53 -13.41
CA LEU A 494 8.77 -41.36 -12.84
C LEU A 494 8.41 -39.91 -12.52
N ASN A 495 9.39 -39.01 -12.47
CA ASN A 495 9.18 -37.63 -12.03
C ASN A 495 8.77 -36.68 -13.19
N VAL A 496 8.89 -37.11 -14.44
CA VAL A 496 8.49 -36.33 -15.62
C VAL A 496 7.06 -36.68 -16.01
N ARG A 497 6.11 -36.25 -15.18
CA ARG A 497 4.67 -36.46 -15.34
C ARG A 497 3.88 -35.16 -15.14
N GLY A 498 2.61 -35.16 -15.58
CA GLY A 498 1.72 -34.04 -15.42
C GLY A 498 2.28 -32.75 -16.05
N CYS A 499 2.82 -32.90 -17.26
CA CYS A 499 3.49 -31.82 -17.98
C CYS A 499 2.46 -30.75 -18.39
N ILE A 500 2.66 -29.50 -17.92
CA ILE A 500 1.84 -28.35 -18.25
C ILE A 500 2.77 -27.17 -18.53
N GLY A 501 2.46 -26.41 -19.57
CA GLY A 501 3.28 -25.28 -19.99
C GLY A 501 4.62 -25.69 -20.61
N SER A 502 4.98 -25.06 -21.70
CA SER A 502 6.22 -25.30 -22.44
C SER A 502 6.77 -24.02 -23.06
N LEU A 503 8.07 -23.98 -23.26
CA LEU A 503 8.75 -22.87 -23.94
C LEU A 503 9.97 -23.41 -24.68
N ILE A 504 10.06 -23.16 -26.00
CA ILE A 504 11.31 -23.28 -26.72
C ILE A 504 12.04 -21.95 -26.70
N THR A 505 13.18 -21.92 -26.05
CA THR A 505 13.99 -20.73 -25.91
C THR A 505 14.72 -20.36 -27.19
N ARG A 506 15.04 -19.07 -27.36
CA ARG A 506 15.86 -18.60 -28.52
C ARG A 506 17.24 -19.24 -28.60
N LYS A 507 17.72 -19.85 -27.49
CA LYS A 507 19.00 -20.59 -27.46
C LYS A 507 18.87 -22.04 -27.95
N GLY A 508 17.67 -22.53 -28.28
CA GLY A 508 17.41 -23.91 -28.73
C GLY A 508 17.31 -24.89 -27.56
N LYS A 509 16.72 -24.47 -26.45
CA LYS A 509 16.38 -25.33 -25.32
C LYS A 509 14.87 -25.42 -25.18
N LEU A 510 14.32 -26.58 -24.92
CA LEU A 510 12.95 -26.77 -24.48
C LEU A 510 12.91 -26.72 -22.94
N LEU A 511 12.04 -25.88 -22.39
CA LEU A 511 11.66 -25.90 -20.98
C LEU A 511 10.23 -26.43 -20.88
N MET A 512 9.99 -27.36 -19.97
CA MET A 512 8.65 -27.93 -19.74
C MET A 512 8.40 -28.13 -18.25
N GLY A 513 7.28 -27.63 -17.76
CA GLY A 513 6.85 -27.80 -16.38
C GLY A 513 6.32 -29.20 -16.12
N CYS A 514 6.66 -29.78 -14.97
CA CYS A 514 6.25 -31.09 -14.51
C CYS A 514 5.69 -31.01 -13.08
N VAL A 515 5.15 -32.15 -12.58
CA VAL A 515 4.55 -32.20 -11.22
C VAL A 515 5.51 -31.75 -10.13
N GLN A 516 6.81 -32.08 -10.28
CA GLN A 516 7.85 -31.74 -9.29
C GLN A 516 9.02 -31.00 -9.94
N GLY A 517 8.78 -29.80 -10.47
CA GLY A 517 9.83 -28.99 -11.05
C GLY A 517 9.71 -28.80 -12.55
N MET A 518 10.85 -28.80 -13.27
CA MET A 518 10.91 -28.52 -14.69
C MET A 518 11.96 -29.41 -15.39
N VAL A 519 11.70 -29.76 -16.63
CA VAL A 519 12.66 -30.41 -17.52
C VAL A 519 13.23 -29.40 -18.49
N GLU A 520 14.52 -29.42 -18.69
CA GLU A 520 15.26 -28.70 -19.73
C GLU A 520 15.86 -29.70 -20.71
N VAL A 521 15.55 -29.55 -22.00
CA VAL A 521 16.08 -30.39 -23.09
C VAL A 521 16.93 -29.52 -24.02
N ASP A 522 18.17 -29.91 -24.27
CA ASP A 522 18.98 -29.29 -25.32
C ASP A 522 18.60 -29.87 -26.67
N LEU A 523 17.85 -29.11 -27.48
CA LEU A 523 17.37 -29.54 -28.79
C LEU A 523 18.50 -29.75 -29.80
N LYS A 524 19.65 -29.08 -29.60
CA LYS A 524 20.82 -29.22 -30.50
C LYS A 524 21.62 -30.48 -30.25
N SER A 525 21.46 -31.10 -29.09
CA SER A 525 22.19 -32.36 -28.73
C SER A 525 21.85 -33.51 -29.64
N ARG A 526 20.64 -33.52 -30.23
CA ARG A 526 20.19 -34.52 -31.24
C ARG A 526 20.09 -33.94 -32.64
N ALA A 527 20.99 -33.06 -33.05
CA ALA A 527 20.95 -32.46 -34.37
C ALA A 527 20.86 -33.47 -35.50
N HIS A 528 19.93 -33.32 -36.42
CA HIS A 528 19.70 -34.17 -37.59
C HIS A 528 19.26 -35.60 -37.24
N GLY A 529 18.62 -35.86 -36.09
CA GLY A 529 18.04 -37.14 -35.72
C GLY A 529 19.07 -38.24 -35.35
N LYS A 530 20.30 -37.84 -35.07
CA LYS A 530 21.36 -38.77 -34.56
C LYS A 530 21.63 -38.45 -33.08
N GLY A 531 21.78 -39.49 -32.28
CA GLY A 531 22.02 -39.43 -30.84
C GLY A 531 20.75 -39.25 -29.99
N ASP A 532 20.93 -39.17 -28.70
CA ASP A 532 19.86 -38.95 -27.71
C ASP A 532 19.78 -37.48 -27.32
N PHE A 533 18.63 -37.04 -26.82
CA PHE A 533 18.50 -35.70 -26.28
C PHE A 533 19.26 -35.56 -24.95
N ALA A 534 20.05 -34.49 -24.80
CA ALA A 534 20.63 -34.13 -23.52
C ALA A 534 19.58 -33.43 -22.67
N VAL A 535 19.34 -34.01 -21.51
CA VAL A 535 18.24 -33.63 -20.64
C VAL A 535 18.76 -33.28 -19.27
N THR A 536 18.24 -32.17 -18.69
CA THR A 536 18.48 -31.80 -17.31
C THR A 536 17.14 -31.68 -16.60
N TYR A 537 17.02 -32.37 -15.47
CA TYR A 537 15.83 -32.27 -14.62
C TYR A 537 16.13 -31.39 -13.43
N HIS A 538 15.38 -30.30 -13.30
CA HIS A 538 15.46 -29.34 -12.20
C HIS A 538 14.39 -29.71 -11.17
N GLN A 539 14.78 -30.41 -10.12
CA GLN A 539 13.88 -30.88 -9.06
C GLN A 539 13.91 -29.99 -7.84
N TYR A 540 12.77 -29.87 -7.17
CA TYR A 540 12.65 -29.16 -5.90
C TYR A 540 13.31 -29.96 -4.75
N LYS A 541 14.11 -29.25 -3.91
CA LYS A 541 14.60 -29.74 -2.62
C LYS A 541 14.00 -28.94 -1.48
N LEU A 542 13.13 -29.56 -0.71
CA LEU A 542 12.44 -28.97 0.47
C LEU A 542 13.42 -28.38 1.50
N ASP A 543 14.66 -28.90 1.60
CA ASP A 543 15.61 -28.54 2.65
C ASP A 543 16.43 -27.28 2.37
N ASN A 544 16.30 -26.66 1.20
CA ASN A 544 17.04 -25.45 0.87
C ASN A 544 16.26 -24.50 -0.06
N PRO A 545 15.45 -23.58 0.50
CA PRO A 545 14.68 -22.61 -0.29
C PRO A 545 15.54 -21.68 -1.16
N LYS A 546 16.85 -21.61 -0.91
CA LYS A 546 17.80 -20.78 -1.68
C LYS A 546 18.47 -21.55 -2.84
N SER A 547 18.14 -22.81 -3.04
CA SER A 547 18.81 -23.65 -4.04
C SER A 547 18.34 -23.42 -5.49
N GLY A 548 17.42 -22.46 -5.74
CA GLY A 548 16.91 -22.16 -7.08
C GLY A 548 16.11 -23.31 -7.70
N VAL A 549 15.38 -24.05 -6.90
CA VAL A 549 14.65 -25.25 -7.29
C VAL A 549 13.16 -24.93 -7.38
N PHE A 550 12.53 -25.44 -8.42
CA PHE A 550 11.18 -25.08 -8.79
C PHE A 550 10.19 -26.15 -8.33
N ASP A 551 9.07 -25.70 -7.79
CA ASP A 551 7.87 -26.50 -7.66
C ASP A 551 7.18 -26.64 -9.03
N LYS A 552 6.00 -27.21 -9.08
CA LYS A 552 5.24 -27.35 -10.32
C LYS A 552 5.16 -26.04 -11.09
N ILE A 553 5.87 -25.95 -12.23
CA ILE A 553 5.82 -24.82 -13.13
C ILE A 553 4.63 -24.99 -14.08
N LEU A 554 3.80 -23.96 -14.20
CA LEU A 554 2.56 -23.98 -14.97
C LEU A 554 2.67 -23.20 -16.27
N SER A 555 3.53 -22.16 -16.32
CA SER A 555 3.62 -21.25 -17.46
C SER A 555 5.02 -20.70 -17.63
N PHE A 556 5.36 -20.34 -18.87
CA PHE A 556 6.65 -19.77 -19.25
C PHE A 556 6.46 -18.57 -20.18
N CYS A 557 7.36 -17.60 -20.06
CA CYS A 557 7.47 -16.50 -21.00
C CYS A 557 8.95 -16.10 -21.16
N GLN A 558 9.47 -16.08 -22.39
CA GLN A 558 10.79 -15.49 -22.65
C GLN A 558 10.61 -14.04 -23.07
N ALA A 559 11.03 -13.11 -22.22
CA ALA A 559 10.97 -11.70 -22.46
C ALA A 559 11.92 -11.25 -23.60
N LYS A 560 11.70 -10.04 -24.13
CA LYS A 560 12.52 -9.47 -25.20
C LYS A 560 13.98 -9.29 -24.80
N ASP A 561 14.24 -9.01 -23.52
CA ASP A 561 15.59 -8.89 -22.93
C ASP A 561 16.30 -10.24 -22.72
N GLY A 562 15.62 -11.35 -23.01
CA GLY A 562 16.15 -12.71 -22.94
C GLY A 562 15.93 -13.41 -21.59
N LYS A 563 15.44 -12.72 -20.56
CA LYS A 563 15.06 -13.34 -19.29
C LYS A 563 13.90 -14.31 -19.50
N ILE A 564 13.89 -15.35 -18.71
CA ILE A 564 12.81 -16.35 -18.71
C ILE A 564 12.00 -16.16 -17.43
N TRP A 565 10.72 -15.95 -17.62
CA TRP A 565 9.74 -15.84 -16.53
C TRP A 565 8.96 -17.13 -16.43
N MET A 566 8.79 -17.61 -15.21
CA MET A 566 8.14 -18.89 -14.94
C MET A 566 7.07 -18.71 -13.87
N GLY A 567 5.88 -19.18 -14.15
CA GLY A 567 4.77 -19.20 -13.22
C GLY A 567 4.65 -20.54 -12.51
N SER A 568 4.56 -20.52 -11.19
CA SER A 568 4.46 -21.72 -10.36
C SER A 568 3.06 -21.95 -9.79
N ASN A 569 2.86 -23.14 -9.25
CA ASN A 569 1.65 -23.51 -8.52
C ASN A 569 1.82 -23.22 -7.03
N GLY A 570 1.43 -22.03 -6.58
CA GLY A 570 1.44 -21.63 -5.16
C GLY A 570 2.72 -20.93 -4.66
N TYR A 571 3.79 -20.81 -5.47
CA TYR A 571 5.05 -20.19 -5.08
C TYR A 571 5.35 -18.87 -5.82
N GLY A 572 4.42 -18.38 -6.63
CA GLY A 572 4.51 -17.10 -7.30
C GLY A 572 5.22 -17.15 -8.64
N LEU A 573 5.82 -16.02 -9.01
CA LEU A 573 6.53 -15.76 -10.26
C LEU A 573 8.03 -15.88 -10.04
N TYR A 574 8.72 -16.61 -10.93
CA TYR A 574 10.18 -16.71 -10.94
C TYR A 574 10.77 -15.99 -12.15
N CYS A 575 11.86 -15.25 -11.92
CA CYS A 575 12.74 -14.76 -12.97
C CYS A 575 14.01 -15.62 -13.03
N TYR A 576 14.19 -16.32 -14.13
CA TYR A 576 15.31 -17.22 -14.37
C TYR A 576 16.31 -16.54 -15.32
N THR A 577 17.52 -16.35 -14.84
CA THR A 577 18.62 -15.76 -15.62
C THR A 577 19.88 -16.62 -15.48
N SER A 578 20.75 -16.62 -16.47
CA SER A 578 22.09 -17.19 -16.36
C SER A 578 23.12 -16.08 -16.57
N ASP A 579 24.14 -16.06 -15.71
CA ASP A 579 25.27 -15.15 -15.84
C ASP A 579 26.19 -15.53 -17.02
N LYS A 580 27.22 -14.72 -17.26
CA LYS A 580 28.22 -14.96 -18.33
C LYS A 580 28.99 -16.28 -18.18
N ASN A 581 29.06 -16.81 -16.96
CA ASN A 581 29.74 -18.07 -16.61
C ASN A 581 28.80 -19.28 -16.63
N GLY A 582 27.52 -19.09 -17.02
CA GLY A 582 26.53 -20.17 -17.07
C GLY A 582 25.87 -20.46 -15.71
N LYS A 583 26.21 -19.71 -14.64
CA LYS A 583 25.59 -19.92 -13.33
C LYS A 583 24.18 -19.35 -13.33
N THR A 584 23.22 -20.17 -12.97
CA THR A 584 21.81 -19.85 -12.87
C THR A 584 21.52 -18.98 -11.66
N GLN A 585 20.77 -17.90 -11.86
CA GLN A 585 20.20 -17.07 -10.81
C GLN A 585 18.68 -17.08 -10.94
N VAL A 586 17.99 -17.23 -9.80
CA VAL A 586 16.53 -17.25 -9.74
C VAL A 586 16.09 -16.23 -8.70
N LYS A 587 15.22 -15.30 -9.11
CA LYS A 587 14.55 -14.36 -8.24
C LYS A 587 13.06 -14.71 -8.20
N SER A 588 12.46 -14.69 -7.01
CA SER A 588 11.04 -15.00 -6.83
C SER A 588 10.25 -13.77 -6.41
N TYR A 589 9.00 -13.69 -6.86
CA TYR A 589 8.02 -12.67 -6.52
C TYR A 589 6.72 -13.35 -6.12
N THR A 590 6.14 -12.91 -5.01
CA THR A 590 4.95 -13.49 -4.40
C THR A 590 3.90 -12.42 -4.11
N THR A 591 2.79 -12.81 -3.49
CA THR A 591 1.79 -11.86 -2.97
C THR A 591 2.39 -10.83 -2.01
N ASN A 592 3.49 -11.15 -1.32
CA ASN A 592 4.22 -10.18 -0.49
C ASN A 592 4.85 -9.04 -1.30
N ASN A 593 5.09 -9.25 -2.60
CA ASN A 593 5.61 -8.24 -3.52
C ASN A 593 4.49 -7.53 -4.32
N GLY A 594 3.23 -7.88 -4.11
CA GLY A 594 2.07 -7.30 -4.80
C GLY A 594 1.47 -8.15 -5.93
N LEU A 595 1.95 -9.38 -6.14
CA LEU A 595 1.33 -10.33 -7.07
C LEU A 595 -0.07 -10.70 -6.56
N ALA A 596 -1.07 -10.77 -7.44
CA ALA A 596 -2.47 -11.03 -7.06
C ALA A 596 -2.66 -12.37 -6.35
N ASN A 597 -2.01 -13.42 -6.84
CA ASN A 597 -2.02 -14.75 -6.25
C ASN A 597 -0.76 -15.52 -6.60
N ASN A 598 -0.31 -16.40 -5.71
CA ASN A 598 0.93 -17.18 -5.89
C ASN A 598 0.82 -18.34 -6.91
N THR A 599 -0.38 -18.66 -7.39
CA THR A 599 -0.57 -19.63 -8.48
C THR A 599 -0.66 -18.89 -9.80
N VAL A 600 0.42 -18.93 -10.60
CA VAL A 600 0.57 -18.21 -11.86
C VAL A 600 0.32 -19.14 -13.03
N LYS A 601 -0.80 -18.95 -13.73
CA LYS A 601 -1.29 -19.85 -14.80
C LYS A 601 -0.91 -19.39 -16.21
N GLY A 602 -0.64 -18.10 -16.42
CA GLY A 602 -0.24 -17.55 -17.70
C GLY A 602 0.62 -16.30 -17.57
N ILE A 603 1.59 -16.13 -18.46
CA ILE A 603 2.48 -14.97 -18.50
C ILE A 603 2.64 -14.51 -19.94
N VAL A 604 2.40 -13.23 -20.21
CA VAL A 604 2.57 -12.62 -21.53
C VAL A 604 3.29 -11.29 -21.43
N GLU A 605 4.31 -11.05 -22.26
CA GLU A 605 4.96 -9.75 -22.36
C GLU A 605 4.29 -8.88 -23.42
N ASP A 606 3.96 -7.63 -23.08
CA ASP A 606 3.37 -6.67 -24.02
C ASP A 606 4.45 -5.96 -24.87
N ASN A 607 4.00 -5.00 -25.70
CA ASN A 607 4.90 -4.22 -26.56
C ASN A 607 5.84 -3.30 -25.80
N GLN A 608 5.51 -2.95 -24.55
CA GLN A 608 6.26 -2.03 -23.69
C GLN A 608 7.22 -2.76 -22.75
N GLY A 609 7.21 -4.11 -22.74
CA GLY A 609 8.03 -4.95 -21.85
C GLY A 609 7.40 -5.18 -20.49
N MET A 610 6.08 -4.89 -20.33
CA MET A 610 5.33 -5.23 -19.13
C MET A 610 4.88 -6.68 -19.19
N LEU A 611 4.87 -7.37 -18.08
CA LEU A 611 4.37 -8.74 -17.98
C LEU A 611 2.92 -8.73 -17.48
N TRP A 612 2.04 -9.33 -18.26
CA TRP A 612 0.66 -9.63 -17.92
C TRP A 612 0.60 -11.03 -17.35
N ILE A 613 0.22 -11.15 -16.08
CA ILE A 613 0.32 -12.36 -15.29
C ILE A 613 -1.07 -12.79 -14.84
N ALA A 614 -1.59 -13.81 -15.50
CA ALA A 614 -2.86 -14.44 -15.17
C ALA A 614 -2.69 -15.41 -14.00
N THR A 615 -3.43 -15.20 -12.92
CA THR A 615 -3.30 -16.00 -11.69
C THR A 615 -4.58 -16.77 -11.37
N ASP A 616 -4.58 -17.55 -10.31
CA ASP A 616 -5.76 -18.26 -9.85
C ASP A 616 -6.81 -17.33 -9.19
N ASN A 617 -6.38 -16.14 -8.78
CA ASN A 617 -7.28 -15.11 -8.27
C ASN A 617 -6.74 -13.71 -8.61
N GLY A 618 -7.13 -13.19 -9.77
CA GLY A 618 -6.77 -11.87 -10.27
C GLY A 618 -5.71 -11.87 -11.36
N LEU A 619 -5.61 -10.71 -12.03
CA LEU A 619 -4.64 -10.38 -13.06
C LEU A 619 -3.61 -9.42 -12.48
N SER A 620 -2.33 -9.71 -12.64
CA SER A 620 -1.27 -8.76 -12.30
C SER A 620 -0.56 -8.25 -13.55
N ILE A 621 -0.26 -6.98 -13.59
CA ILE A 621 0.68 -6.40 -14.55
C ILE A 621 1.95 -6.04 -13.78
N PHE A 622 3.09 -6.51 -14.25
CA PHE A 622 4.38 -6.35 -13.59
C PHE A 622 5.34 -5.54 -14.46
N ASN A 623 5.98 -4.55 -13.86
CA ASN A 623 7.05 -3.79 -14.51
C ASN A 623 8.42 -4.37 -14.10
N PRO A 624 9.14 -5.05 -15.00
CA PRO A 624 10.44 -5.64 -14.66
C PRO A 624 11.55 -4.64 -14.34
N LYS A 625 11.37 -3.34 -14.67
CA LYS A 625 12.36 -2.28 -14.39
C LYS A 625 12.22 -1.72 -12.98
N THR A 626 11.00 -1.48 -12.53
CA THR A 626 10.70 -0.92 -11.20
C THR A 626 10.38 -2.00 -10.19
N GLU A 627 10.16 -3.24 -10.65
CA GLU A 627 9.69 -4.40 -9.86
C GLU A 627 8.33 -4.17 -9.19
N ALA A 628 7.54 -3.26 -9.72
CA ALA A 628 6.22 -2.93 -9.22
C ALA A 628 5.13 -3.80 -9.86
N PHE A 629 4.19 -4.25 -9.05
CA PHE A 629 2.97 -4.95 -9.48
C PHE A 629 1.77 -4.01 -9.43
N CYS A 630 0.85 -4.21 -10.37
CA CYS A 630 -0.49 -3.68 -10.34
C CYS A 630 -1.46 -4.83 -10.55
N SER A 631 -2.30 -5.09 -9.57
CA SER A 631 -3.19 -6.26 -9.58
C SER A 631 -4.64 -5.82 -9.75
N PHE A 632 -5.40 -6.61 -10.49
CA PHE A 632 -6.79 -6.37 -10.87
C PHE A 632 -7.64 -7.59 -10.50
N SER A 633 -8.84 -7.32 -10.03
CA SER A 633 -9.86 -8.30 -9.66
C SER A 633 -11.12 -8.14 -10.49
N ARG A 634 -12.15 -8.89 -10.19
CA ARG A 634 -13.48 -8.71 -10.77
C ARG A 634 -14.07 -7.33 -10.44
N GLU A 635 -13.75 -6.78 -9.29
CA GLU A 635 -14.18 -5.44 -8.85
C GLU A 635 -13.56 -4.34 -9.72
N ASP A 636 -12.37 -4.59 -10.28
CA ASP A 636 -11.68 -3.70 -11.23
C ASP A 636 -12.19 -3.87 -12.67
N GLY A 637 -13.22 -4.67 -12.89
CA GLY A 637 -13.90 -4.85 -14.18
C GLY A 637 -13.42 -6.03 -15.01
N LEU A 638 -12.73 -7.01 -14.44
CA LEU A 638 -12.46 -8.29 -15.11
C LEU A 638 -13.75 -9.11 -15.25
N ILE A 639 -13.84 -9.94 -16.32
CA ILE A 639 -14.96 -10.88 -16.51
C ILE A 639 -15.03 -11.91 -15.38
N SER A 640 -13.85 -12.35 -14.91
CA SER A 640 -13.64 -13.23 -13.77
C SER A 640 -12.25 -12.97 -13.19
N SER A 641 -12.04 -13.28 -11.91
CA SER A 641 -10.72 -13.30 -11.27
C SER A 641 -9.99 -14.62 -11.46
N GLN A 642 -10.68 -15.69 -11.89
CA GLN A 642 -10.11 -17.02 -12.03
C GLN A 642 -9.69 -17.30 -13.47
N PHE A 643 -8.37 -17.31 -13.71
CA PHE A 643 -7.79 -17.62 -14.99
C PHE A 643 -7.51 -19.12 -15.13
N TYR A 644 -7.35 -19.59 -16.38
CA TYR A 644 -7.12 -21.00 -16.65
C TYR A 644 -5.74 -21.26 -17.27
N PHE A 645 -5.31 -22.54 -17.31
CA PHE A 645 -4.02 -22.94 -17.86
C PHE A 645 -3.99 -22.65 -19.37
N ASN A 646 -2.79 -22.36 -19.93
CA ASN A 646 -2.61 -22.07 -21.35
C ASN A 646 -3.56 -21.00 -21.91
N GLY A 647 -4.21 -20.23 -21.04
CA GLY A 647 -5.22 -19.24 -21.37
C GLY A 647 -4.67 -17.82 -21.48
N ALA A 648 -3.39 -17.62 -21.75
CA ALA A 648 -2.81 -16.28 -21.94
C ALA A 648 -1.91 -16.29 -23.17
N ILE A 649 -2.29 -15.53 -24.19
CA ILE A 649 -1.53 -15.42 -25.45
C ILE A 649 -1.45 -13.99 -25.95
N ARG A 650 -0.51 -13.75 -26.84
CA ARG A 650 -0.37 -12.52 -27.61
C ARG A 650 -0.35 -12.85 -29.08
N ASN A 651 -1.15 -12.14 -29.87
CA ASN A 651 -1.16 -12.30 -31.34
C ASN A 651 -0.02 -11.48 -32.00
N ALA A 652 0.14 -11.65 -33.31
CA ALA A 652 1.16 -10.96 -34.11
C ALA A 652 0.99 -9.42 -34.11
N LYS A 653 -0.22 -8.91 -33.90
CA LYS A 653 -0.51 -7.47 -33.78
C LYS A 653 -0.17 -6.91 -32.41
N GLY A 654 0.17 -7.76 -31.44
CA GLY A 654 0.49 -7.38 -30.07
C GLY A 654 -0.72 -7.30 -29.13
N GLU A 655 -1.90 -7.73 -29.57
CA GLU A 655 -3.10 -7.83 -28.73
C GLU A 655 -2.99 -9.03 -27.80
N ILE A 656 -3.37 -8.85 -26.54
CA ILE A 656 -3.32 -9.87 -25.51
C ILE A 656 -4.71 -10.45 -25.29
N PHE A 657 -4.80 -11.77 -25.25
CA PHE A 657 -6.03 -12.49 -24.93
C PHE A 657 -5.83 -13.31 -23.67
N LEU A 658 -6.83 -13.29 -22.81
CA LEU A 658 -6.81 -13.91 -21.48
C LEU A 658 -8.06 -14.78 -21.31
N GLY A 659 -7.85 -16.07 -21.04
CA GLY A 659 -8.91 -17.06 -20.82
C GLY A 659 -9.24 -17.23 -19.33
N THR A 660 -10.51 -17.27 -19.02
CA THR A 660 -11.05 -17.42 -17.67
C THR A 660 -12.09 -18.57 -17.60
N ASP A 661 -12.59 -18.83 -16.42
CA ASP A 661 -13.71 -19.75 -16.20
C ASP A 661 -15.06 -19.25 -16.77
N ALA A 662 -15.18 -17.93 -17.00
CA ALA A 662 -16.42 -17.29 -17.52
C ALA A 662 -16.32 -16.85 -18.99
N GLY A 663 -15.32 -17.33 -19.74
CA GLY A 663 -15.05 -16.94 -21.12
C GLY A 663 -13.67 -16.33 -21.30
N MET A 664 -13.49 -15.41 -22.25
CA MET A 664 -12.20 -14.76 -22.48
C MET A 664 -12.32 -13.24 -22.59
N MET A 665 -11.18 -12.55 -22.42
CA MET A 665 -11.03 -11.11 -22.59
C MET A 665 -9.93 -10.81 -23.61
N ALA A 666 -10.13 -9.79 -24.44
CA ALA A 666 -9.09 -9.15 -25.24
C ALA A 666 -8.70 -7.82 -24.60
N VAL A 667 -7.43 -7.59 -24.40
CA VAL A 667 -6.88 -6.33 -23.88
C VAL A 667 -6.71 -5.36 -25.05
N LYS A 668 -7.53 -4.30 -25.10
CA LYS A 668 -7.45 -3.23 -26.11
C LYS A 668 -6.49 -2.09 -25.71
N GLY A 669 -6.09 -2.05 -24.45
CA GLY A 669 -5.13 -1.07 -23.95
C GLY A 669 -5.31 -0.72 -22.48
N ILE A 670 -4.41 0.11 -21.99
CA ILE A 670 -4.49 0.73 -20.65
C ILE A 670 -4.90 2.19 -20.85
N ASN A 671 -5.94 2.62 -20.18
CA ASN A 671 -6.41 3.99 -20.21
C ASN A 671 -5.47 4.90 -19.39
N ARG A 672 -4.56 5.59 -20.06
CA ARG A 672 -3.54 6.44 -19.42
C ARG A 672 -4.08 7.77 -18.89
N SER A 673 -5.24 8.23 -19.37
CA SER A 673 -5.84 9.50 -18.93
C SER A 673 -6.39 9.46 -17.50
N VAL A 674 -6.51 8.28 -16.91
CA VAL A 674 -7.06 8.04 -15.57
C VAL A 674 -6.03 8.34 -14.45
N HIS A 675 -4.76 8.56 -14.79
CA HIS A 675 -3.69 8.76 -13.81
C HIS A 675 -3.56 10.21 -13.31
N GLN A 676 -4.64 10.79 -12.77
CA GLN A 676 -4.46 11.89 -11.84
C GLN A 676 -4.05 11.28 -10.49
N THR A 677 -2.75 11.24 -10.25
CA THR A 677 -2.23 10.85 -8.94
C THR A 677 -2.69 11.87 -7.92
N GLY A 678 -3.49 11.44 -6.96
CA GLY A 678 -3.77 12.23 -5.77
C GLY A 678 -2.47 12.58 -5.03
N LYS A 679 -2.54 13.42 -4.05
CA LYS A 679 -1.40 13.83 -3.24
C LYS A 679 -1.20 12.83 -2.10
N LEU A 680 -0.01 12.23 -2.01
CA LEU A 680 0.35 11.40 -0.86
C LEU A 680 0.35 12.25 0.42
N CYS A 681 -0.34 11.80 1.46
CA CYS A 681 -0.35 12.44 2.77
C CYS A 681 -0.53 11.39 3.89
N PHE A 682 -0.20 11.78 5.11
CA PHE A 682 -0.62 11.04 6.30
C PHE A 682 -2.09 11.33 6.56
N THR A 683 -2.85 10.34 6.99
CA THR A 683 -4.32 10.48 7.12
C THR A 683 -4.82 10.34 8.55
N GLU A 684 -4.13 9.56 9.39
CA GLU A 684 -4.50 9.34 10.78
C GLU A 684 -3.28 8.95 11.62
N LEU A 685 -3.26 9.36 12.88
CA LEU A 685 -2.33 8.90 13.91
C LEU A 685 -3.12 8.24 15.04
N LEU A 686 -2.76 7.00 15.38
CA LEU A 686 -3.23 6.36 16.60
C LEU A 686 -2.08 6.23 17.59
N VAL A 687 -2.32 6.54 18.85
CA VAL A 687 -1.43 6.23 19.98
C VAL A 687 -2.19 5.29 20.90
N ASP A 688 -1.62 4.15 21.21
CA ASP A 688 -2.26 3.06 21.97
C ASP A 688 -3.65 2.67 21.46
N ASN A 689 -3.81 2.64 20.10
CA ASN A 689 -5.05 2.41 19.37
C ASN A 689 -6.16 3.46 19.60
N GLN A 690 -5.82 4.64 20.11
CA GLN A 690 -6.74 5.77 20.20
C GLN A 690 -6.37 6.83 19.17
N PRO A 691 -7.35 7.41 18.45
CA PRO A 691 -7.10 8.47 17.49
C PRO A 691 -6.57 9.73 18.19
N VAL A 692 -5.56 10.34 17.58
CA VAL A 692 -4.94 11.57 18.06
C VAL A 692 -5.30 12.71 17.13
N PHE A 693 -5.79 13.80 17.71
CA PHE A 693 -6.19 15.00 16.98
C PHE A 693 -5.20 16.16 17.23
N ALA A 694 -5.22 17.15 16.36
CA ALA A 694 -4.45 18.37 16.50
C ALA A 694 -4.81 19.13 17.80
N GLY A 695 -3.84 19.87 18.36
CA GLY A 695 -3.97 20.55 19.65
C GLY A 695 -3.74 19.66 20.87
N SER A 696 -3.32 18.38 20.64
CA SER A 696 -2.89 17.47 21.70
C SER A 696 -1.39 17.60 21.97
N ASP A 697 -0.90 16.96 23.03
CA ASP A 697 0.54 16.87 23.35
C ASP A 697 1.34 16.16 22.22
N TYR A 698 0.68 15.39 21.39
CA TYR A 698 1.26 14.61 20.29
C TYR A 698 1.36 15.39 18.98
N LEU A 699 0.34 16.24 18.67
CA LEU A 699 0.19 16.94 17.39
C LEU A 699 -0.27 18.39 17.60
N GLU A 700 0.46 19.35 17.02
CA GLU A 700 0.06 20.76 17.00
C GLU A 700 -0.93 21.06 15.86
N GLU A 701 -0.74 20.44 14.69
CA GLU A 701 -1.57 20.55 13.47
C GLU A 701 -2.11 19.18 13.06
N ASP A 702 -3.11 19.13 12.18
CA ASP A 702 -3.60 17.84 11.63
C ASP A 702 -2.46 17.03 11.00
N ILE A 703 -2.46 15.71 11.21
CA ILE A 703 -1.40 14.82 10.75
C ILE A 703 -1.13 14.92 9.24
N SER A 704 -2.15 15.30 8.44
CA SER A 704 -2.02 15.45 6.99
C SER A 704 -1.07 16.56 6.55
N ILE A 705 -0.81 17.52 7.42
CA ILE A 705 0.08 18.67 7.18
C ILE A 705 1.19 18.81 8.23
N ALA A 706 1.10 18.07 9.34
CA ALA A 706 2.06 18.11 10.43
C ALA A 706 3.47 17.72 9.94
N ARG A 707 4.46 18.50 10.36
CA ARG A 707 5.87 18.21 10.09
C ARG A 707 6.56 17.44 11.19
N LYS A 708 6.00 17.50 12.40
CA LYS A 708 6.55 16.88 13.60
C LYS A 708 5.44 16.30 14.46
N LEU A 709 5.70 15.13 15.02
CA LEU A 709 4.88 14.51 16.05
C LEU A 709 5.74 14.16 17.27
N ARG A 710 5.13 14.21 18.44
CA ARG A 710 5.76 13.86 19.72
C ARG A 710 5.09 12.60 20.23
N ILE A 711 5.87 11.61 20.59
CA ILE A 711 5.41 10.35 21.19
C ILE A 711 6.15 10.21 22.52
N HIS A 712 5.49 9.67 23.53
CA HIS A 712 6.12 9.44 24.82
C HIS A 712 6.69 8.02 24.88
N GLU A 713 7.84 7.84 25.52
CA GLU A 713 8.43 6.50 25.73
C GLU A 713 7.49 5.60 26.58
N SER A 714 6.52 6.18 27.26
CA SER A 714 5.47 5.47 28.01
C SER A 714 4.41 4.82 27.12
N ASP A 715 4.25 5.30 25.89
CA ASP A 715 3.23 4.83 24.98
C ASP A 715 3.63 3.47 24.42
N LYS A 716 2.71 2.52 24.45
CA LYS A 716 3.01 1.12 24.06
C LYS A 716 3.19 0.99 22.57
N SER A 717 2.48 1.80 21.79
CA SER A 717 2.55 1.77 20.33
C SER A 717 1.95 3.03 19.71
N PHE A 718 2.41 3.35 18.49
CA PHE A 718 1.73 4.29 17.63
C PHE A 718 1.60 3.72 16.22
N THR A 719 0.55 4.12 15.52
CA THR A 719 0.26 3.70 14.14
C THR A 719 0.06 4.94 13.28
N LEU A 720 0.77 5.01 12.18
CA LEU A 720 0.63 6.04 11.16
C LEU A 720 -0.09 5.47 9.95
N PHE A 721 -1.20 6.09 9.57
CA PHE A 721 -1.93 5.82 8.35
C PHE A 721 -1.55 6.84 7.28
N PHE A 722 -1.59 6.43 6.03
CA PHE A 722 -1.27 7.30 4.89
C PHE A 722 -2.04 6.84 3.65
N SER A 723 -2.32 7.78 2.77
CA SER A 723 -3.00 7.53 1.51
C SER A 723 -2.47 8.46 0.42
N ALA A 724 -2.44 7.97 -0.80
CA ALA A 724 -2.19 8.80 -1.98
C ALA A 724 -3.44 9.56 -2.44
N LEU A 725 -4.57 9.46 -1.74
CA LEU A 725 -5.87 10.06 -2.07
C LEU A 725 -6.28 9.85 -3.54
N ASN A 726 -5.97 8.65 -4.05
CA ASN A 726 -6.25 8.26 -5.43
C ASN A 726 -7.51 7.39 -5.49
N TYR A 727 -8.67 8.01 -5.55
CA TYR A 727 -9.99 7.35 -5.48
C TYR A 727 -10.37 6.49 -6.69
N GLY A 728 -9.54 6.45 -7.72
CA GLY A 728 -9.75 5.59 -8.88
C GLY A 728 -8.92 4.31 -8.88
N CYS A 729 -7.92 4.23 -7.99
CA CYS A 729 -6.90 3.21 -8.03
C CYS A 729 -6.26 2.99 -6.65
N GLU A 730 -7.06 2.94 -5.58
CA GLU A 730 -6.58 2.89 -4.20
C GLU A 730 -5.63 1.72 -3.95
N THR A 731 -5.96 0.55 -4.52
CA THR A 731 -5.22 -0.70 -4.33
C THR A 731 -4.05 -0.90 -5.29
N GLN A 732 -3.82 0.02 -6.24
CA GLN A 732 -2.93 -0.21 -7.38
C GLN A 732 -1.55 0.45 -7.26
N GLY A 733 -1.26 1.13 -6.18
CA GLY A 733 0.06 1.69 -5.90
C GLY A 733 0.86 0.84 -4.93
N VAL A 734 2.16 1.00 -4.95
CA VAL A 734 3.06 0.37 -3.98
C VAL A 734 3.51 1.41 -2.97
N TYR A 735 3.29 1.12 -1.69
CA TYR A 735 3.82 1.91 -0.59
C TYR A 735 5.09 1.26 -0.06
N LEU A 736 6.12 2.08 0.13
CA LEU A 736 7.33 1.71 0.86
C LEU A 736 7.49 2.69 2.02
N TYR A 737 8.02 2.20 3.13
CA TYR A 737 8.27 3.04 4.29
C TYR A 737 9.65 2.78 4.87
N ARG A 738 10.12 3.71 5.67
CA ARG A 738 11.27 3.54 6.57
C ARG A 738 11.22 4.53 7.72
N MET A 739 11.80 4.15 8.83
CA MET A 739 12.03 5.01 9.98
C MET A 739 13.53 5.32 10.08
N LYS A 740 13.98 6.45 9.52
CA LYS A 740 15.39 6.86 9.65
C LYS A 740 15.77 7.04 11.11
N GLY A 741 16.91 6.49 11.48
CA GLY A 741 17.37 6.38 12.88
C GLY A 741 17.06 5.03 13.52
N TYR A 742 16.17 4.22 12.93
CA TYR A 742 15.82 2.88 13.37
C TYR A 742 15.97 1.84 12.25
N GLU A 743 15.37 2.11 11.09
CA GLU A 743 15.46 1.29 9.87
C GLU A 743 16.03 2.18 8.73
N ASN A 744 17.10 1.74 8.08
CA ASN A 744 17.73 2.53 7.01
C ASN A 744 17.26 2.13 5.61
N GLU A 745 16.77 0.90 5.44
CA GLU A 745 16.32 0.38 4.16
C GLU A 745 14.81 0.62 3.98
N TRP A 746 14.40 0.75 2.72
CA TRP A 746 12.98 0.84 2.37
C TRP A 746 12.30 -0.52 2.51
N VAL A 747 11.24 -0.58 3.29
CA VAL A 747 10.40 -1.77 3.48
C VAL A 747 9.13 -1.62 2.64
N GLN A 748 8.87 -2.58 1.76
CA GLN A 748 7.66 -2.58 0.93
C GLN A 748 6.48 -3.13 1.72
N LEU A 749 5.35 -2.42 1.68
CA LEU A 749 4.08 -2.87 2.24
C LEU A 749 3.36 -3.85 1.31
N LYS A 750 2.53 -4.69 1.89
CA LYS A 750 1.64 -5.57 1.12
C LYS A 750 0.58 -4.74 0.38
N ALA A 751 0.09 -5.25 -0.75
CA ALA A 751 -1.00 -4.62 -1.48
C ALA A 751 -2.22 -4.37 -0.56
N GLY A 752 -2.76 -3.14 -0.61
CA GLY A 752 -3.88 -2.71 0.23
C GLY A 752 -3.50 -2.31 1.67
N GLN A 753 -2.26 -2.50 2.09
CA GLN A 753 -1.78 -2.01 3.38
C GLN A 753 -1.34 -0.55 3.26
N HIS A 754 -1.91 0.31 4.10
CA HIS A 754 -1.71 1.77 4.10
C HIS A 754 -1.41 2.32 5.51
N SER A 755 -0.91 1.46 6.40
CA SER A 755 -0.53 1.85 7.76
C SER A 755 0.70 1.08 8.25
N VAL A 756 1.45 1.71 9.15
CA VAL A 756 2.61 1.13 9.82
C VAL A 756 2.51 1.36 11.31
N ARG A 757 2.69 0.31 12.08
CA ARG A 757 2.68 0.34 13.54
C ARG A 757 4.09 0.12 14.10
N TYR A 758 4.48 0.98 15.02
CA TYR A 758 5.69 0.82 15.82
C TYR A 758 5.32 0.58 17.28
N SER A 759 6.04 -0.32 17.93
CA SER A 759 5.90 -0.62 19.35
C SER A 759 7.22 -0.31 20.05
N THR A 760 7.17 0.45 21.14
CA THR A 760 8.33 0.69 22.06
C THR A 760 9.64 1.09 21.35
N LEU A 761 9.62 2.23 20.66
CA LEU A 761 10.85 2.84 20.15
C LEU A 761 11.64 3.50 21.31
N PRO A 762 12.98 3.42 21.34
CA PRO A 762 13.79 4.16 22.29
C PRO A 762 13.60 5.67 22.18
N ALA A 763 13.82 6.40 23.27
CA ALA A 763 13.81 7.86 23.24
C ALA A 763 14.87 8.40 22.25
N GLY A 764 14.47 9.36 21.44
CA GLY A 764 15.31 9.93 20.39
C GLY A 764 14.51 10.63 19.31
N ASP A 765 15.21 11.21 18.34
CA ASP A 765 14.65 11.87 17.19
C ASP A 765 14.76 10.96 15.96
N TYR A 766 13.64 10.70 15.32
CA TYR A 766 13.51 9.84 14.15
C TYR A 766 12.84 10.60 13.01
N LYS A 767 12.93 10.07 11.80
CA LYS A 767 12.19 10.58 10.64
C LYS A 767 11.48 9.43 9.94
N PHE A 768 10.15 9.45 10.02
CA PHE A 768 9.33 8.49 9.28
C PHE A 768 9.12 8.98 7.85
N GLU A 769 9.43 8.14 6.88
CA GLU A 769 9.28 8.44 5.47
C GLU A 769 8.41 7.38 4.80
N VAL A 770 7.49 7.84 3.96
CA VAL A 770 6.65 6.99 3.10
C VAL A 770 6.88 7.39 1.66
N LYS A 771 7.14 6.40 0.81
CA LYS A 771 7.23 6.52 -0.63
C LYS A 771 6.04 5.83 -1.28
N TYR A 772 5.37 6.49 -2.20
CA TYR A 772 4.32 5.93 -3.04
C TYR A 772 4.79 5.87 -4.48
N ILE A 773 4.72 4.68 -5.06
CA ILE A 773 4.97 4.45 -6.48
C ILE A 773 3.59 4.23 -7.10
N PRO A 774 3.05 5.22 -7.83
CA PRO A 774 1.79 5.03 -8.55
C PRO A 774 2.00 3.96 -9.62
N SER A 775 0.92 3.34 -10.09
CA SER A 775 0.92 2.21 -11.00
C SER A 775 1.98 2.25 -12.12
N ILE A 776 2.12 1.15 -12.78
CA ILE A 776 3.01 0.63 -13.82
C ILE A 776 3.68 1.64 -14.77
N ASN A 777 3.10 2.80 -15.02
CA ASN A 777 3.55 3.75 -16.06
C ASN A 777 3.98 5.13 -15.53
N SER A 778 4.09 5.32 -14.23
CA SER A 778 4.45 6.62 -13.66
C SER A 778 5.90 6.62 -13.19
N ASP A 779 6.73 7.43 -13.83
CA ASP A 779 8.08 7.75 -13.35
C ASP A 779 8.07 8.74 -12.16
N LYS A 780 6.88 9.13 -11.68
CA LYS A 780 6.72 10.11 -10.61
C LYS A 780 6.49 9.43 -9.28
N GLU A 781 7.55 9.14 -8.56
CA GLU A 781 7.49 8.76 -7.16
C GLU A 781 7.08 9.96 -6.30
N GLN A 782 6.24 9.72 -5.31
CA GLN A 782 5.93 10.70 -4.26
C GLN A 782 6.55 10.24 -2.95
N VAL A 783 7.18 11.17 -2.22
CA VAL A 783 7.75 10.91 -0.91
C VAL A 783 7.26 11.96 0.08
N ILE A 784 6.74 11.51 1.19
CA ILE A 784 6.40 12.37 2.33
C ILE A 784 7.19 11.95 3.56
N SER A 785 7.34 12.86 4.51
CA SER A 785 8.03 12.57 5.75
C SER A 785 7.48 13.38 6.92
N VAL A 786 7.57 12.81 8.12
CA VAL A 786 7.26 13.47 9.38
C VAL A 786 8.38 13.17 10.38
N GLU A 787 8.78 14.19 11.15
CA GLU A 787 9.72 14.03 12.26
C GLU A 787 9.01 13.40 13.44
N VAL A 788 9.57 12.35 14.01
CA VAL A 788 9.03 11.61 15.15
C VAL A 788 9.98 11.79 16.33
N GLN A 789 9.56 12.57 17.32
CA GLN A 789 10.33 12.78 18.53
C GLN A 789 9.77 11.88 19.64
N ILE A 790 10.57 10.91 20.09
CA ILE A 790 10.23 10.06 21.25
C ILE A 790 10.81 10.71 22.50
N THR A 791 9.93 11.24 23.34
CA THR A 791 10.33 11.90 24.60
C THR A 791 10.57 10.84 25.67
N PRO A 792 11.70 10.92 26.41
CA PRO A 792 12.00 9.95 27.45
C PRO A 792 11.07 10.08 28.66
N TYR A 793 10.96 9.02 29.45
CA TYR A 793 10.33 9.10 30.77
C TYR A 793 10.88 10.27 31.57
N PHE A 794 10.03 10.99 32.32
CA PHE A 794 10.45 12.16 33.10
C PHE A 794 11.59 11.86 34.05
N TRP A 795 11.66 10.62 34.60
CA TRP A 795 12.77 10.22 35.50
C TRP A 795 14.08 9.97 34.77
N LYS A 796 14.11 9.83 33.44
CA LYS A 796 15.33 9.75 32.62
C LYS A 796 15.77 11.12 32.13
N SER A 797 14.99 12.19 32.35
CA SER A 797 15.36 13.53 31.93
C SER A 797 16.54 14.06 32.74
N TRP A 798 17.46 14.79 32.09
CA TRP A 798 18.71 15.29 32.72
C TRP A 798 18.45 16.12 33.96
N TRP A 799 17.40 16.92 34.02
CA TRP A 799 17.04 17.76 35.16
C TRP A 799 16.57 16.92 36.37
N PHE A 800 15.83 15.82 36.14
CA PHE A 800 15.37 14.94 37.19
C PHE A 800 16.53 14.11 37.78
N VAL A 801 17.43 13.63 36.90
CA VAL A 801 18.67 12.96 37.32
C VAL A 801 19.55 13.92 38.14
N ALA A 802 19.66 15.19 37.69
CA ALA A 802 20.38 16.21 38.42
C ALA A 802 19.74 16.49 39.81
N LEU A 803 18.42 16.54 39.89
CA LEU A 803 17.67 16.69 41.14
C LEU A 803 17.92 15.54 42.12
N ILE A 804 17.93 14.29 41.62
CA ILE A 804 18.28 13.11 42.43
C ILE A 804 19.72 13.21 42.94
N ILE A 805 20.69 13.57 42.10
CA ILE A 805 22.09 13.74 42.45
C ILE A 805 22.23 14.82 43.53
N ILE A 806 21.58 15.97 43.37
CA ILE A 806 21.56 17.06 44.36
C ILE A 806 20.95 16.57 45.68
N GLY A 807 19.85 15.81 45.62
CA GLY A 807 19.23 15.20 46.80
C GLY A 807 20.15 14.24 47.53
N ILE A 808 20.89 13.39 46.79
CA ILE A 808 21.88 12.46 47.37
C ILE A 808 23.02 13.25 47.99
N ILE A 809 23.54 14.29 47.31
CA ILE A 809 24.62 15.13 47.87
C ILE A 809 24.14 15.83 49.15
N ALA A 810 22.96 16.39 49.18
CA ALA A 810 22.38 17.03 50.37
C ALA A 810 22.21 16.04 51.53
N LEU A 811 21.79 14.80 51.23
CA LEU A 811 21.60 13.73 52.21
C LEU A 811 22.96 13.25 52.79
N LEU A 812 23.96 13.13 51.91
CA LEU A 812 25.33 12.83 52.34
C LEU A 812 25.92 13.96 53.19
N GLN A 813 25.67 15.21 52.81
CA GLN A 813 26.15 16.37 53.56
C GLN A 813 25.43 16.48 54.89
N TYR A 814 24.14 16.20 54.98
CA TYR A 814 23.39 16.13 56.22
C TYR A 814 23.90 15.01 57.13
N ALA A 815 24.14 13.81 56.58
CA ALA A 815 24.69 12.69 57.32
C ALA A 815 26.10 12.99 57.83
N TYR A 816 26.92 13.67 57.02
CA TYR A 816 28.28 14.10 57.41
C TYR A 816 28.23 15.15 58.50
N VAL A 817 27.41 16.17 58.40
CA VAL A 817 27.24 17.19 59.47
C VAL A 817 26.71 16.58 60.77
N ARG A 818 25.74 15.67 60.68
CA ARG A 818 25.21 14.95 61.84
C ARG A 818 26.28 14.07 62.52
N ARG A 819 27.13 13.43 61.71
CA ARG A 819 28.28 12.62 62.27
C ARG A 819 29.31 13.54 62.89
N LEU A 820 29.61 14.68 62.28
CA LEU A 820 30.50 15.69 62.87
C LEU A 820 29.98 16.24 64.22
N ASN A 821 28.68 16.56 64.26
CA ASN A 821 28.09 17.04 65.50
C ASN A 821 28.12 15.99 66.64
N LYS A 822 27.81 14.72 66.26
CA LYS A 822 27.92 13.62 67.27
C LYS A 822 29.33 13.40 67.74
N MET A 823 30.33 13.47 66.87
CA MET A 823 31.71 13.41 67.23
C MET A 823 32.14 14.57 68.12
N ARG A 824 31.64 15.79 67.89
CA ARG A 824 31.88 16.96 68.76
C ARG A 824 31.22 16.79 70.09
N GLU A 825 30.01 16.25 70.19
CA GLU A 825 29.34 15.94 71.44
C GLU A 825 30.12 14.91 72.24
N GLU A 826 30.60 13.84 71.58
CA GLU A 826 31.41 12.79 72.20
C GLU A 826 32.79 13.34 72.65
N GLU A 827 33.46 14.21 71.87
CA GLU A 827 34.67 14.90 72.22
C GLU A 827 34.48 15.85 73.43
N VAL A 828 33.44 16.61 73.48
CA VAL A 828 33.09 17.50 74.58
C VAL A 828 32.80 16.69 75.85
N GLU A 829 32.03 15.59 75.71
CA GLU A 829 31.71 14.72 76.88
C GLU A 829 32.96 14.00 77.44
N ALA A 830 33.86 13.56 76.54
CA ALA A 830 35.14 12.95 76.86
C ALA A 830 36.09 13.94 77.55
N LEU A 831 35.95 15.25 77.24
CA LEU A 831 36.71 16.33 77.90
C LEU A 831 36.18 16.65 79.32
N TYR A 832 34.84 16.73 79.39
CA TYR A 832 34.20 17.15 80.65
C TYR A 832 34.19 16.07 81.74
N ARG A 833 33.94 14.81 81.40
CA ARG A 833 33.91 13.72 82.42
C ARG A 833 35.20 13.54 83.29
N PRO A 834 36.42 13.53 82.71
CA PRO A 834 37.64 13.46 83.47
C PRO A 834 37.88 14.72 84.26
N ILE A 835 37.45 15.89 83.77
CA ILE A 835 37.60 17.17 84.47
C ILE A 835 36.66 17.22 85.70
N GLU A 836 35.36 16.81 85.49
CA GLU A 836 34.36 16.77 86.53
C GLU A 836 34.68 15.76 87.62
N ALA A 837 35.26 14.60 87.19
CA ALA A 837 35.76 13.62 88.16
C ALA A 837 36.93 14.18 89.00
N ALA A 838 37.88 14.90 88.40
CA ALA A 838 39.02 15.52 89.02
C ALA A 838 38.55 16.69 89.97
N MET A 839 37.48 17.35 89.66
CA MET A 839 36.90 18.42 90.46
C MET A 839 36.18 17.85 91.74
N LYS A 840 35.66 16.59 91.67
CA LYS A 840 34.94 15.92 92.78
C LYS A 840 35.87 15.27 93.78
N GLU A 841 37.16 14.99 93.45
CA GLU A 841 38.10 14.22 94.22
C GLU A 841 39.16 15.05 94.97
N SER A 842 39.31 16.38 94.78
CA SER A 842 40.37 17.15 95.46
C SER A 842 39.89 18.56 95.92
N ASP A 843 40.07 18.80 97.23
CA ASP A 843 39.80 20.08 97.91
C ASP A 843 40.98 21.07 97.84
N GLU A 844 42.13 20.73 97.22
CA GLU A 844 43.26 21.63 97.04
C GLU A 844 43.50 22.18 95.70
N PRO A 845 43.45 23.54 95.48
CA PRO A 845 43.53 24.18 94.11
C PRO A 845 44.76 23.89 93.28
N GLU A 846 45.95 23.66 93.92
CA GLU A 846 47.23 23.40 93.20
C GLU A 846 47.26 21.99 92.61
N LYS A 847 46.73 21.00 93.29
CA LYS A 847 46.70 19.61 92.80
C LYS A 847 45.65 19.43 91.69
N LEU A 848 44.62 20.20 91.73
CA LEU A 848 43.61 20.22 90.67
C LEU A 848 44.16 20.77 89.35
N GLN A 849 44.95 21.85 89.41
CA GLN A 849 45.50 22.52 88.24
C GLN A 849 46.50 21.62 87.47
N SER A 850 47.37 20.86 88.29
CA SER A 850 48.35 19.93 87.75
C SER A 850 47.70 18.71 87.07
N ARG A 851 46.61 18.16 87.63
CA ARG A 851 45.78 17.04 87.08
C ARG A 851 45.09 17.44 85.83
N ILE A 852 44.46 18.59 85.69
CA ILE A 852 43.85 19.11 84.55
C ILE A 852 44.83 19.31 83.38
N GLN A 853 46.01 19.84 83.67
CA GLN A 853 47.07 19.99 82.67
C GLN A 853 47.60 18.62 82.19
N MET A 854 47.66 17.58 83.01
CA MET A 854 48.06 16.23 82.62
C MET A 854 47.04 15.54 81.76
N ILE A 855 45.74 15.78 82.03
CA ILE A 855 44.62 15.29 81.18
C ILE A 855 44.63 15.92 79.77
N LEU A 856 44.83 17.24 79.70
CA LEU A 856 44.94 17.97 78.45
C LEU A 856 46.18 17.55 77.62
N GLN A 857 47.31 17.27 78.28
CA GLN A 857 48.54 16.85 77.60
C GLN A 857 48.40 15.43 77.03
N ASN A 858 47.75 14.50 77.73
CA ASN A 858 47.48 13.16 77.25
C ASN A 858 46.51 13.09 76.09
N GLN A 859 45.47 13.96 76.07
CA GLN A 859 44.60 14.07 74.99
C GLN A 859 45.29 14.61 73.73
N LYS A 860 46.18 15.60 73.87
CA LYS A 860 46.92 16.10 72.71
C LYS A 860 47.82 15.02 72.08
N ARG A 861 48.42 14.15 72.93
CA ARG A 861 49.18 12.98 72.45
C ARG A 861 48.29 11.96 71.73
N TYR A 862 47.06 11.76 72.14
CA TYR A 862 46.07 10.84 71.49
C TYR A 862 45.62 11.35 70.16
N GLN A 863 45.36 12.65 70.01
CA GLN A 863 45.02 13.28 68.76
C GLN A 863 46.14 13.22 67.71
N ASP A 864 47.40 13.42 68.17
CA ASP A 864 48.55 13.32 67.25
C ASP A 864 48.85 11.87 66.84
N SER A 865 48.46 10.88 67.58
CA SER A 865 48.60 9.46 67.22
C SER A 865 47.52 9.02 66.26
N GLN A 866 46.27 9.53 66.36
CA GLN A 866 45.19 9.28 65.41
C GLN A 866 45.49 9.89 64.04
N LYS A 867 46.07 11.10 64.00
CA LYS A 867 46.48 11.70 62.71
C LYS A 867 47.54 10.87 61.98
N LYS A 868 48.46 10.29 62.69
CA LYS A 868 49.50 9.40 62.11
C LYS A 868 48.95 8.06 61.60
N SER A 869 47.88 7.53 62.21
CA SER A 869 47.22 6.31 61.78
C SER A 869 46.47 6.50 60.48
N ILE A 870 45.78 7.63 60.30
CA ILE A 870 45.04 7.96 59.09
C ILE A 870 45.97 8.20 57.88
N GLU A 871 47.15 8.78 58.10
CA GLU A 871 48.18 8.93 57.05
C GLU A 871 48.82 7.61 56.65
N ALA A 872 48.97 6.65 57.55
CA ALA A 872 49.49 5.31 57.30
C ALA A 872 48.51 4.46 56.49
N ASP A 873 47.21 4.50 56.83
CA ASP A 873 46.18 3.76 56.06
C ASP A 873 46.07 4.27 54.66
N ARG A 874 46.24 5.57 54.37
CA ARG A 874 46.23 6.14 53.05
C ARG A 874 47.40 5.67 52.17
N LYS A 875 48.60 5.54 52.74
CA LYS A 875 49.79 5.01 52.07
C LYS A 875 49.64 3.51 51.74
N MET A 876 49.05 2.74 52.62
CA MET A 876 48.86 1.29 52.46
C MET A 876 47.87 0.94 51.30
N VAL A 877 46.86 1.79 51.03
CA VAL A 877 45.90 1.62 49.94
C VAL A 877 46.54 1.94 48.55
N GLU A 878 47.48 2.91 48.50
CA GLU A 878 48.16 3.26 47.24
C GLU A 878 49.21 2.23 46.80
N GLU A 879 49.84 1.54 47.77
CA GLU A 879 50.87 0.51 47.50
C GLU A 879 50.31 -0.87 47.14
N THR A 880 49.00 -1.17 47.40
CA THR A 880 48.43 -2.49 47.19
C THR A 880 47.74 -2.62 45.77
N MET A 881 47.57 -1.55 45.03
CA MET A 881 46.85 -1.59 43.74
C MET A 881 47.75 -1.88 42.54
N ARG A 882 49.00 -1.56 42.51
CA ARG A 882 49.91 -1.89 41.40
C ARG A 882 50.13 -3.39 41.16
N PRO A 883 50.30 -4.21 42.22
CA PRO A 883 50.46 -5.65 42.05
C PRO A 883 49.25 -6.35 41.43
N PHE A 884 48.02 -5.87 41.66
CA PHE A 884 46.77 -6.53 41.19
C PHE A 884 46.67 -6.61 39.68
N MET A 885 47.00 -5.53 38.95
CA MET A 885 46.92 -5.55 37.46
C MET A 885 48.05 -6.41 36.86
N GLU A 886 49.21 -6.49 37.48
CA GLU A 886 50.26 -7.39 37.01
C GLU A 886 49.85 -8.87 37.19
N GLU A 887 49.22 -9.22 38.30
CA GLU A 887 48.67 -10.56 38.53
C GLU A 887 47.54 -10.91 37.54
N VAL A 888 46.63 -9.97 37.25
CA VAL A 888 45.58 -10.16 36.24
C VAL A 888 46.19 -10.42 34.89
N MET A 889 47.20 -9.67 34.48
CA MET A 889 47.84 -9.82 33.16
C MET A 889 48.59 -11.15 33.05
N ASP A 890 49.27 -11.57 34.12
CA ASP A 890 50.01 -12.85 34.22
C ASP A 890 49.04 -14.05 34.09
N VAL A 891 47.88 -13.99 34.76
CA VAL A 891 46.86 -15.04 34.67
C VAL A 891 46.23 -15.06 33.28
N MET A 892 45.99 -13.90 32.67
CA MET A 892 45.44 -13.80 31.31
C MET A 892 46.43 -14.32 30.27
N GLU A 893 47.73 -14.06 30.39
CA GLU A 893 48.77 -14.56 29.49
C GLU A 893 48.90 -16.08 29.50
N LYS A 894 48.62 -16.72 30.63
CA LYS A 894 48.66 -18.17 30.77
C LYS A 894 47.41 -18.90 30.29
N ASN A 895 46.27 -18.20 30.13
CA ASN A 895 44.96 -18.84 29.93
C ASN A 895 44.12 -18.24 28.78
N TYR A 896 44.67 -17.34 27.97
CA TYR A 896 43.87 -16.68 26.88
C TYR A 896 43.41 -17.64 25.80
N ASP A 897 44.11 -18.74 25.58
CA ASP A 897 43.82 -19.78 24.57
C ASP A 897 42.72 -20.78 25.00
N ASN A 898 42.47 -20.86 26.32
CA ASN A 898 41.43 -21.74 26.85
C ASN A 898 40.03 -21.09 26.69
N SER A 899 39.20 -21.71 25.86
CA SER A 899 37.84 -21.23 25.54
C SER A 899 36.89 -21.22 26.73
N GLU A 900 37.12 -22.10 27.74
CA GLU A 900 36.31 -22.20 28.95
C GLU A 900 36.77 -21.19 30.05
N PHE A 901 37.88 -20.50 29.82
CA PHE A 901 38.38 -19.51 30.76
C PHE A 901 37.61 -18.20 30.69
N GLY A 902 36.71 -17.97 31.63
CA GLY A 902 35.83 -16.79 31.69
C GLY A 902 36.06 -15.95 32.97
N VAL A 903 35.02 -15.22 33.35
CA VAL A 903 35.05 -14.29 34.50
C VAL A 903 35.19 -15.01 35.84
N GLN A 904 34.60 -16.21 35.95
CA GLN A 904 34.66 -16.98 37.19
C GLN A 904 36.06 -17.58 37.36
N GLU A 905 36.58 -18.19 36.32
CA GLU A 905 37.89 -18.81 36.30
C GLU A 905 39.02 -17.80 36.56
N LEU A 906 38.90 -16.58 36.02
CA LEU A 906 39.84 -15.48 36.34
C LEU A 906 39.74 -15.03 37.80
N ALA A 907 38.53 -14.98 38.38
CA ALA A 907 38.35 -14.64 39.80
C ALA A 907 38.93 -15.71 40.71
N ASP A 908 38.69 -17.00 40.37
CA ASP A 908 39.22 -18.14 41.14
C ASP A 908 40.74 -18.23 41.07
N ALA A 909 41.35 -17.97 39.89
CA ALA A 909 42.81 -17.94 39.71
C ALA A 909 43.50 -16.81 40.47
N LEU A 910 42.81 -15.70 40.70
CA LEU A 910 43.31 -14.57 41.50
C LEU A 910 42.93 -14.66 42.99
N GLY A 911 42.19 -15.70 43.39
CA GLY A 911 41.77 -15.91 44.79
C GLY A 911 40.78 -14.85 45.29
N VAL A 912 40.04 -14.19 44.40
CA VAL A 912 39.08 -13.12 44.74
C VAL A 912 37.65 -13.46 44.32
N SER A 913 36.66 -12.86 44.96
CA SER A 913 35.30 -13.05 44.54
C SER A 913 35.03 -12.31 43.20
N ARG A 914 34.12 -12.84 42.37
CA ARG A 914 33.71 -12.25 41.08
C ARG A 914 33.30 -10.77 41.20
N SER A 915 32.67 -10.39 42.30
CA SER A 915 32.26 -9.00 42.56
C SER A 915 33.45 -8.08 42.81
N VAL A 916 34.45 -8.57 43.56
CA VAL A 916 35.70 -7.84 43.86
C VAL A 916 36.52 -7.70 42.60
N LEU A 917 36.68 -8.79 41.81
CA LEU A 917 37.34 -8.74 40.51
C LEU A 917 36.72 -7.73 39.59
N SER A 918 35.38 -7.80 39.38
CA SER A 918 34.66 -6.89 38.46
C SER A 918 34.77 -5.43 38.90
N LYS A 919 34.73 -5.15 40.21
CA LYS A 919 34.86 -3.80 40.74
C LYS A 919 36.27 -3.24 40.54
N ASN A 920 37.30 -4.02 40.84
CA ASN A 920 38.69 -3.58 40.73
C ASN A 920 39.11 -3.45 39.26
N LEU A 921 38.79 -4.44 38.42
CA LEU A 921 39.16 -4.42 37.01
C LEU A 921 38.45 -3.31 36.26
N SER A 922 37.15 -3.09 36.52
CA SER A 922 36.41 -1.99 35.90
C SER A 922 36.91 -0.62 36.33
N LYS A 923 37.41 -0.48 37.54
CA LYS A 923 38.01 0.76 38.06
C LYS A 923 39.31 1.11 37.32
N GLU A 924 40.15 0.10 37.07
CA GLU A 924 41.47 0.27 36.42
C GLU A 924 41.38 0.38 34.88
N THR A 925 40.50 -0.40 34.27
CA THR A 925 40.44 -0.53 32.80
C THR A 925 39.28 0.21 32.17
N GLY A 926 38.28 0.65 32.93
CA GLY A 926 37.03 1.22 32.42
C GLY A 926 36.11 0.21 31.76
N LEU A 927 36.44 -1.09 31.75
CA LEU A 927 35.74 -2.13 31.01
C LEU A 927 35.13 -3.17 31.97
N PRO A 928 33.94 -3.74 31.60
CA PRO A 928 33.44 -4.94 32.27
C PRO A 928 34.42 -6.12 32.09
N THR A 929 34.58 -6.97 33.11
CA THR A 929 35.54 -8.07 33.11
C THR A 929 35.44 -9.00 31.90
N ALA A 930 34.25 -9.40 31.51
CA ALA A 930 34.03 -10.22 30.31
C ALA A 930 34.46 -9.52 29.01
N GLN A 931 34.35 -8.20 28.94
CA GLN A 931 34.83 -7.40 27.83
C GLN A 931 36.35 -7.26 27.85
N PHE A 932 36.94 -7.13 29.00
CA PHE A 932 38.39 -7.10 29.16
C PHE A 932 39.01 -8.43 28.66
N ILE A 933 38.54 -9.59 29.11
CA ILE A 933 38.98 -10.90 28.65
C ILE A 933 38.88 -11.03 27.14
N ARG A 934 37.73 -10.63 26.57
CA ARG A 934 37.49 -10.68 25.11
C ARG A 934 38.47 -9.77 24.36
N ASN A 935 38.65 -8.53 24.82
CA ASN A 935 39.53 -7.57 24.15
C ASN A 935 40.98 -8.05 24.19
N TYR A 936 41.43 -8.63 25.33
CA TYR A 936 42.73 -9.23 25.46
C TYR A 936 42.98 -10.33 24.42
N ARG A 937 42.04 -11.26 24.26
CA ARG A 937 42.07 -12.31 23.22
C ARG A 937 42.10 -11.74 21.80
N LEU A 938 41.35 -10.68 21.52
CA LEU A 938 41.33 -9.99 20.20
C LEU A 938 42.70 -9.31 19.92
N ASP A 939 43.34 -8.70 20.92
CA ASP A 939 44.64 -8.10 20.78
C ASP A 939 45.75 -9.16 20.54
N ILE A 940 45.68 -10.32 21.21
CA ILE A 940 46.58 -11.47 20.92
C ILE A 940 46.34 -11.97 19.47
N SER A 941 45.08 -12.06 19.03
CA SER A 941 44.78 -12.49 17.67
C SER A 941 45.41 -11.57 16.62
N ARG A 942 45.39 -10.24 16.87
CA ARG A 942 46.03 -9.24 16.04
C ARG A 942 47.55 -9.42 15.97
N LYS A 943 48.19 -9.72 17.10
CA LYS A 943 49.63 -10.04 17.16
C LYS A 943 49.96 -11.32 16.39
N MET A 944 49.11 -12.37 16.49
CA MET A 944 49.27 -13.61 15.74
C MET A 944 49.10 -13.45 14.25
N MET A 945 48.25 -12.52 13.81
CA MET A 945 48.07 -12.19 12.36
C MET A 945 49.27 -11.41 11.82
N ALA A 946 49.95 -10.63 12.64
CA ALA A 946 51.13 -9.87 12.26
C ALA A 946 52.41 -10.72 12.20
N ASP A 947 52.44 -11.90 12.82
CA ASP A 947 53.57 -12.83 12.82
C ASP A 947 53.70 -13.56 11.47
N LYS A 948 54.57 -13.07 10.61
CA LYS A 948 54.84 -13.60 9.24
C LYS A 948 55.48 -14.99 9.22
N THR A 949 55.95 -15.56 10.39
CA THR A 949 56.58 -16.86 10.44
C THR A 949 55.54 -18.01 10.44
N SER A 950 54.26 -17.70 10.66
CA SER A 950 53.21 -18.72 10.79
C SER A 950 52.08 -18.46 9.79
N ASN A 951 51.97 -19.25 8.74
CA ASN A 951 50.89 -19.19 7.73
C ASN A 951 49.60 -19.83 8.26
N ARG A 952 48.97 -19.26 9.30
CA ARG A 952 47.72 -19.74 9.91
C ARG A 952 46.49 -19.10 9.26
N ASN A 953 45.41 -19.87 9.12
CA ASN A 953 44.16 -19.31 8.65
C ASN A 953 43.37 -18.62 9.80
N ILE A 954 42.43 -17.76 9.45
CA ILE A 954 41.63 -16.95 10.42
C ILE A 954 40.85 -17.84 11.39
N THR A 955 40.39 -19.01 10.94
CA THR A 955 39.63 -19.97 11.74
C THR A 955 40.52 -20.60 12.80
N GLU A 956 41.75 -20.93 12.44
CA GLU A 956 42.74 -21.48 13.37
C GLU A 956 43.19 -20.46 14.43
N ILE A 957 43.39 -19.20 14.00
CA ILE A 957 43.68 -18.10 14.94
C ILE A 957 42.53 -17.90 15.94
N ALA A 958 41.28 -17.93 15.49
CA ALA A 958 40.13 -17.80 16.37
C ALA A 958 40.10 -18.86 17.47
N TYR A 959 40.35 -20.14 17.14
CA TYR A 959 40.41 -21.21 18.14
C TYR A 959 41.61 -21.06 19.08
N ARG A 960 42.80 -20.65 18.58
CA ARG A 960 44.02 -20.48 19.39
C ARG A 960 43.96 -19.33 20.37
N VAL A 961 43.10 -18.37 20.15
CA VAL A 961 42.87 -17.28 21.11
C VAL A 961 41.64 -17.50 21.98
N GLY A 962 41.12 -18.73 22.05
CA GLY A 962 40.04 -19.14 22.94
C GLY A 962 38.64 -18.74 22.52
N PHE A 963 38.34 -18.65 21.19
CA PHE A 963 36.97 -18.51 20.72
C PHE A 963 36.45 -19.83 20.19
N ASN A 964 35.29 -20.28 20.67
CA ASN A 964 34.63 -21.52 20.23
C ASN A 964 33.92 -21.39 18.87
N ASP A 965 33.60 -20.16 18.42
CA ASP A 965 32.91 -19.90 17.16
C ASP A 965 33.66 -18.83 16.33
N PRO A 966 34.23 -19.22 15.18
CA PRO A 966 34.96 -18.31 14.30
C PRO A 966 34.07 -17.16 13.73
N LYS A 967 32.74 -17.38 13.61
CA LYS A 967 31.83 -16.32 13.19
C LYS A 967 31.62 -15.28 14.30
N TYR A 968 31.56 -15.75 15.55
CA TYR A 968 31.49 -14.85 16.70
C TYR A 968 32.81 -14.06 16.86
N PHE A 969 33.94 -14.71 16.69
CA PHE A 969 35.27 -14.06 16.66
C PHE A 969 35.29 -12.96 15.60
N THR A 970 34.90 -13.25 14.35
CA THR A 970 34.90 -12.28 13.25
C THR A 970 34.04 -11.05 13.57
N ARG A 971 32.86 -11.26 14.15
CA ARG A 971 31.98 -10.14 14.60
C ARG A 971 32.64 -9.30 15.70
N CYS A 972 33.22 -9.93 16.69
CA CYS A 972 33.91 -9.24 17.80
C CYS A 972 35.14 -8.45 17.32
N PHE A 973 35.93 -9.05 16.43
CA PHE A 973 37.12 -8.43 15.85
C PHE A 973 36.74 -7.21 15.00
N THR A 974 35.75 -7.36 14.10
CA THR A 974 35.29 -6.24 13.28
C THR A 974 34.70 -5.12 14.12
N LYS A 975 33.96 -5.43 15.18
CA LYS A 975 33.44 -4.43 16.13
C LYS A 975 34.54 -3.68 16.89
N GLN A 976 35.62 -4.38 17.27
CA GLN A 976 36.71 -3.79 18.04
C GLN A 976 37.66 -2.95 17.18
N PHE A 977 37.97 -3.41 15.95
CA PHE A 977 39.02 -2.82 15.12
C PHE A 977 38.50 -2.15 13.85
N GLY A 978 37.17 -2.17 13.57
CA GLY A 978 36.55 -1.51 12.43
C GLY A 978 36.75 -2.23 11.08
N ILE A 979 37.52 -3.31 11.04
CA ILE A 979 37.87 -4.08 9.83
C ILE A 979 37.75 -5.58 10.10
N SER A 980 37.40 -6.38 9.10
CA SER A 980 37.29 -7.83 9.28
C SER A 980 38.67 -8.48 9.45
N PRO A 981 38.76 -9.62 10.20
CA PRO A 981 40.05 -10.32 10.37
C PRO A 981 40.74 -10.68 9.06
N THR A 982 39.99 -11.06 8.04
CA THR A 982 40.48 -11.39 6.70
C THR A 982 41.07 -10.13 6.03
N ALA A 983 40.32 -9.05 6.01
CA ALA A 983 40.77 -7.80 5.43
C ALA A 983 41.99 -7.21 6.18
N TYR A 984 42.06 -7.39 7.52
CA TYR A 984 43.21 -6.98 8.33
C TYR A 984 44.45 -7.80 7.96
N LYS A 985 44.34 -9.11 7.78
CA LYS A 985 45.45 -9.98 7.36
C LYS A 985 45.90 -9.63 5.95
N ASP A 986 44.98 -9.42 5.00
CA ASP A 986 45.28 -9.02 3.62
C ASP A 986 46.01 -7.66 3.56
N GLN A 987 45.65 -6.72 4.45
CA GLN A 987 46.41 -5.45 4.58
C GLN A 987 47.84 -5.64 5.09
N LEU A 988 48.07 -6.57 6.02
CA LEU A 988 49.42 -6.89 6.54
C LEU A 988 50.27 -7.59 5.47
N ASP A 989 49.65 -8.43 4.65
CA ASP A 989 50.30 -9.15 3.55
C ASP A 989 50.63 -8.19 2.38
N SER A 990 49.78 -7.20 2.09
CA SER A 990 50.03 -6.19 1.03
C SER A 990 51.08 -5.14 1.41
N GLN A 991 51.17 -4.74 2.68
CA GLN A 991 52.22 -3.84 3.18
C GLN A 991 53.63 -4.49 3.22
N GLY A 992 53.73 -5.79 3.03
CA GLY A 992 54.96 -6.53 2.93
C GLY A 992 55.54 -6.72 1.53
N SER A 993 54.72 -6.42 0.48
CA SER A 993 55.17 -6.54 -0.92
C SER A 993 55.82 -5.29 -1.50
N ASP A 994 55.69 -4.14 -0.83
CA ASP A 994 56.28 -2.86 -1.27
C ASP A 994 57.68 -2.59 -0.65
N MET A 995 58.25 -3.56 0.09
CA MET A 995 59.58 -3.48 0.68
C MET A 995 60.47 -4.70 0.34
N ALA A 996 60.19 -5.42 -0.75
CA ALA A 996 61.12 -6.49 -1.22
C ALA A 996 61.63 -6.21 -2.62
#